data_d272332fbb434e9a63524d673c40eed5
#
_entry.id   d272332fbb434e9a63524d673c40eed5
#
_cell.length_a   1.000
_cell.length_b   1.000
_cell.length_c   1.000
_cell.angle_alpha   90.00
_cell.angle_beta   90.00
_cell.angle_gamma   90.00
#
_symmetry.space_group_name_H-M   'P 1'
#
loop_
_entity.id
_entity.type
_entity.pdbx_description
1 polymer ?
#
loop_
_entity_poly.entity_id
_entity_poly.type
_entity_poly.pdbx_seq_one_letter_code
_entity_poly.pdbx_strand_id
1 'polypeptide(L)'
;MKNPLRKRLLRELKNDIGKYLVIFLFMTATIGFVSGFLVADESMLYAYDESFEKYNVENGNFTTEQKLTDNQRTRLEKEKVTIYENFYKDEDADTDLDSEPKSTIRLFKTRTEVNLVCLMKGEMPQQKDEIAIDRMYADNNDLQVGDVISVDKKELTVTGLVALSDYSALFSNSSDMMFDAVKFGVGIMTEEGYDAITDDHIKYCFSWKYDTEPKDENEEKEWSDDFVEVLAAHSSLTGYLPRYGNQAIKFTGDDMGGDKVMVEVLLYILIAIMAFIFAVTTNNTIVKEASVIGTLRASGYTRRELLLHYLSLPVLITILSAVIGNILGYTVFKDICAGMYYGSYSLPTYQTRWNANAFLLTTVIPAILMFVINAVLISGRLRLSPLRFLRHDFAKKGKSHAVRLPNFRFFSRFRLRILLQNKSSYFTLFLGIIFANILLLFGMMMKPLLSHYQTEAVENMLADYQYILNVPDPIDEDDEYTLMGIVQKLLTPSLKTNTEGVETFALTSLKNIPKNREGESISVYGIQKDSKYVSAELFEDGVTISDGYAEKYGMKVGDTLELKEPYEDKTYSFEVKSIYAYPGALAVFLPMDVFCEEFDHPEDYFNGYFSNEPITDLEESYIATKITEDDMTKISRQLNVSMGEMFQLINVFSIVLFMLLIYLLTKLIIEKNTTSISMVKILGYENREILSLYLTATTWVVIVSIGASLIIASALIRQIYVIMLSEYSGWLTYYIDPAIYGKMYLMGLAAYAVIAVLQFRHIQKIPMDEALKNVE
;
A
#
# COMPACT_ATOMS: atom_id res chain seq x y z
N MET A 1 17.57 42.20 -33.24
CA MET A 1 18.26 40.99 -33.76
C MET A 1 17.81 39.75 -32.96
N LYS A 2 17.40 38.67 -33.65
CA LYS A 2 17.03 37.41 -32.93
C LYS A 2 18.32 36.84 -32.28
N ASN A 3 18.28 36.60 -30.98
CA ASN A 3 19.42 36.08 -30.21
C ASN A 3 19.95 34.77 -30.86
N PRO A 4 21.21 34.70 -31.31
CA PRO A 4 21.78 33.52 -32.00
C PRO A 4 21.69 32.23 -31.15
N LEU A 5 21.71 32.33 -29.85
CA LEU A 5 21.58 31.20 -28.92
C LEU A 5 20.25 30.48 -29.07
N ARG A 6 19.14 31.16 -29.45
CA ARG A 6 17.84 30.52 -29.67
C ARG A 6 17.82 29.55 -30.86
N LYS A 7 18.59 29.84 -31.94
CA LYS A 7 18.72 28.94 -33.09
C LYS A 7 19.52 27.68 -32.75
N ARG A 8 20.36 27.77 -31.73
CA ARG A 8 21.21 26.66 -31.29
C ARG A 8 20.41 25.62 -30.52
N LEU A 9 19.40 26.00 -29.74
CA LEU A 9 18.54 25.12 -28.93
C LEU A 9 17.99 23.93 -29.72
N LEU A 10 17.40 24.15 -30.89
CA LEU A 10 16.83 23.09 -31.72
C LEU A 10 17.93 22.14 -32.28
N ARG A 11 19.12 22.65 -32.56
CA ARG A 11 20.25 21.82 -32.99
C ARG A 11 20.78 20.95 -31.85
N GLU A 12 20.91 21.50 -30.66
CA GLU A 12 21.29 20.77 -29.43
C GLU A 12 20.29 19.67 -29.09
N LEU A 13 18.98 19.97 -29.15
CA LEU A 13 17.94 18.96 -28.96
C LEU A 13 18.07 17.84 -29.99
N LYS A 14 18.28 18.15 -31.28
CA LYS A 14 18.41 17.15 -32.36
C LYS A 14 19.68 16.31 -32.20
N ASN A 15 20.78 16.91 -31.80
CA ASN A 15 22.06 16.20 -31.63
C ASN A 15 22.02 15.23 -30.42
N ASP A 16 21.37 15.60 -29.32
CA ASP A 16 21.29 14.81 -28.09
C ASP A 16 19.89 14.23 -27.88
N ILE A 17 19.09 14.06 -28.93
CA ILE A 17 17.68 13.66 -28.87
C ILE A 17 17.45 12.37 -28.02
N GLY A 18 18.33 11.38 -28.17
CA GLY A 18 18.21 10.13 -27.44
C GLY A 18 18.41 10.28 -25.90
N LYS A 19 19.17 11.29 -25.44
CA LYS A 19 19.33 11.62 -24.04
C LYS A 19 18.06 12.29 -23.51
N TYR A 20 17.60 13.30 -24.21
CA TYR A 20 16.41 14.07 -23.81
C TYR A 20 15.13 13.26 -23.93
N LEU A 21 15.03 12.33 -24.89
CA LEU A 21 13.91 11.41 -25.03
C LEU A 21 13.81 10.47 -23.81
N VAL A 22 14.94 9.91 -23.35
CA VAL A 22 14.92 9.02 -22.16
C VAL A 22 14.51 9.77 -20.90
N ILE A 23 15.03 10.99 -20.71
CA ILE A 23 14.62 11.84 -19.57
C ILE A 23 13.13 12.18 -19.67
N PHE A 24 12.67 12.55 -20.86
CA PHE A 24 11.27 12.84 -21.14
C PHE A 24 10.38 11.63 -20.82
N LEU A 25 10.72 10.44 -21.32
CA LEU A 25 9.95 9.22 -21.07
C LEU A 25 9.94 8.84 -19.58
N PHE A 26 11.11 8.92 -18.93
CA PHE A 26 11.21 8.65 -17.50
C PHE A 26 10.31 9.59 -16.68
N MET A 27 10.39 10.88 -16.93
CA MET A 27 9.57 11.87 -16.24
C MET A 27 8.08 11.72 -16.55
N THR A 28 7.75 11.50 -17.82
CA THR A 28 6.34 11.34 -18.25
C THR A 28 5.72 10.10 -17.61
N ALA A 29 6.44 8.97 -17.58
CA ALA A 29 5.99 7.76 -16.94
C ALA A 29 5.82 7.96 -15.41
N THR A 30 6.81 8.57 -14.75
CA THR A 30 6.77 8.85 -13.31
C THR A 30 5.60 9.78 -12.95
N ILE A 31 5.49 10.91 -13.64
CA ILE A 31 4.43 11.90 -13.38
C ILE A 31 3.06 11.31 -13.71
N GLY A 32 2.95 10.58 -14.83
CA GLY A 32 1.69 9.97 -15.25
C GLY A 32 1.18 8.94 -14.24
N PHE A 33 2.05 8.03 -13.82
CA PHE A 33 1.69 6.98 -12.86
C PHE A 33 1.27 7.58 -11.51
N VAL A 34 2.12 8.42 -10.91
CA VAL A 34 1.84 8.99 -9.58
C VAL A 34 0.65 9.96 -9.62
N SER A 35 0.53 10.78 -10.69
CA SER A 35 -0.64 11.66 -10.85
C SER A 35 -1.92 10.85 -11.02
N GLY A 36 -1.87 9.76 -11.80
CA GLY A 36 -3.01 8.87 -12.00
C GLY A 36 -3.46 8.21 -10.71
N PHE A 37 -2.52 7.74 -9.89
CA PHE A 37 -2.82 7.15 -8.60
C PHE A 37 -3.48 8.17 -7.65
N LEU A 38 -2.85 9.31 -7.42
CA LEU A 38 -3.38 10.33 -6.50
C LEU A 38 -4.74 10.89 -6.94
N VAL A 39 -4.99 10.95 -8.24
CA VAL A 39 -6.30 11.37 -8.79
C VAL A 39 -7.35 10.29 -8.62
N ALA A 40 -6.99 9.02 -8.83
CA ALA A 40 -7.89 7.89 -8.60
C ALA A 40 -8.26 7.78 -7.12
N ASP A 41 -7.27 7.81 -6.23
CA ASP A 41 -7.41 7.75 -4.79
C ASP A 41 -8.40 8.80 -4.27
N GLU A 42 -8.15 10.10 -4.51
CA GLU A 42 -9.04 11.17 -4.05
C GLU A 42 -10.44 11.09 -4.70
N SER A 43 -10.53 10.67 -5.97
CA SER A 43 -11.81 10.55 -6.65
C SER A 43 -12.64 9.37 -6.13
N MET A 44 -11.99 8.27 -5.76
CA MET A 44 -12.62 7.10 -5.17
C MET A 44 -13.05 7.36 -3.72
N LEU A 45 -12.17 7.97 -2.91
CA LEU A 45 -12.50 8.35 -1.54
C LEU A 45 -13.70 9.31 -1.52
N TYR A 46 -13.72 10.28 -2.44
CA TYR A 46 -14.89 11.16 -2.58
C TYR A 46 -16.16 10.40 -2.98
N ALA A 47 -16.07 9.41 -3.88
CA ALA A 47 -17.23 8.60 -4.27
C ALA A 47 -17.72 7.74 -3.10
N TYR A 48 -16.82 7.25 -2.26
CA TYR A 48 -17.13 6.56 -1.02
C TYR A 48 -17.87 7.47 -0.04
N ASP A 49 -17.34 8.65 0.26
CA ASP A 49 -17.97 9.63 1.17
C ASP A 49 -19.35 10.09 0.64
N GLU A 50 -19.46 10.43 -0.66
CA GLU A 50 -20.72 10.85 -1.29
C GLU A 50 -21.76 9.73 -1.27
N SER A 51 -21.33 8.47 -1.23
CA SER A 51 -22.20 7.30 -1.26
C SER A 51 -23.11 7.22 -0.04
N PHE A 52 -22.67 7.70 1.12
CA PHE A 52 -23.47 7.66 2.35
C PHE A 52 -24.77 8.46 2.22
N GLU A 53 -24.70 9.63 1.64
CA GLU A 53 -25.89 10.45 1.38
C GLU A 53 -26.66 9.92 0.16
N LYS A 54 -25.97 9.63 -0.94
CA LYS A 54 -26.57 9.25 -2.22
C LYS A 54 -27.37 7.95 -2.16
N TYR A 55 -26.86 6.97 -1.42
CA TYR A 55 -27.49 5.65 -1.27
C TYR A 55 -28.17 5.48 0.08
N ASN A 56 -28.35 6.56 0.84
CA ASN A 56 -28.99 6.58 2.14
C ASN A 56 -28.49 5.46 3.07
N VAL A 57 -27.16 5.41 3.25
CA VAL A 57 -26.51 4.36 4.08
C VAL A 57 -26.94 4.54 5.53
N GLU A 58 -27.22 3.43 6.19
CA GLU A 58 -27.65 3.36 7.59
C GLU A 58 -26.67 4.02 8.57
N ASN A 59 -27.16 4.44 9.75
CA ASN A 59 -26.32 4.83 10.88
C ASN A 59 -25.96 3.61 11.75
N GLY A 60 -26.59 2.50 11.52
CA GLY A 60 -26.30 1.20 12.09
C GLY A 60 -27.44 0.21 11.87
N ASN A 61 -27.23 -1.02 12.29
CA ASN A 61 -28.22 -2.08 12.24
C ASN A 61 -28.27 -2.89 13.55
N PHE A 62 -29.41 -3.51 13.78
CA PHE A 62 -29.58 -4.43 14.88
C PHE A 62 -30.40 -5.66 14.45
N THR A 63 -30.17 -6.78 15.10
CA THR A 63 -30.90 -8.01 14.85
C THR A 63 -31.72 -8.41 16.07
N THR A 64 -32.87 -9.04 15.83
CA THR A 64 -33.76 -9.54 16.84
C THR A 64 -34.14 -11.00 16.58
N GLU A 65 -34.55 -11.74 17.62
CA GLU A 65 -35.03 -13.12 17.47
C GLU A 65 -36.29 -13.21 16.61
N GLN A 66 -37.14 -12.19 16.65
CA GLN A 66 -38.42 -12.15 15.93
C GLN A 66 -38.64 -10.78 15.32
N LYS A 67 -39.49 -10.72 14.30
CA LYS A 67 -39.90 -9.48 13.66
C LYS A 67 -40.51 -8.52 14.69
N LEU A 68 -40.11 -7.24 14.63
CA LEU A 68 -40.68 -6.19 15.48
C LEU A 68 -42.18 -5.99 15.22
N THR A 69 -42.93 -5.83 16.29
CA THR A 69 -44.34 -5.41 16.19
C THR A 69 -44.44 -3.91 15.92
N ASP A 70 -45.58 -3.45 15.34
CA ASP A 70 -45.80 -2.02 15.07
C ASP A 70 -45.72 -1.17 16.36
N ASN A 71 -46.11 -1.71 17.49
CA ASN A 71 -46.00 -1.03 18.78
C ASN A 71 -44.56 -0.86 19.25
N GLN A 72 -43.73 -1.88 19.07
CA GLN A 72 -42.30 -1.79 19.36
C GLN A 72 -41.62 -0.77 18.47
N ARG A 73 -41.83 -0.88 17.17
CA ARG A 73 -41.29 0.06 16.19
C ARG A 73 -41.67 1.51 16.51
N THR A 74 -42.95 1.81 16.76
CA THR A 74 -43.42 3.16 17.12
C THR A 74 -42.81 3.68 18.43
N ARG A 75 -42.43 2.80 19.35
CA ARG A 75 -41.72 3.21 20.57
C ARG A 75 -40.28 3.59 20.31
N LEU A 76 -39.57 2.76 19.55
CA LEU A 76 -38.19 2.97 19.21
C LEU A 76 -38.00 4.24 18.34
N GLU A 77 -38.92 4.52 17.40
CA GLU A 77 -38.90 5.72 16.56
C GLU A 77 -39.10 7.04 17.33
N LYS A 78 -39.50 6.98 18.64
CA LYS A 78 -39.54 8.19 19.49
C LYS A 78 -38.16 8.72 19.85
N GLU A 79 -37.12 7.91 19.74
CA GLU A 79 -35.72 8.29 19.95
C GLU A 79 -35.11 9.06 18.75
N LYS A 80 -35.94 9.65 17.91
CA LYS A 80 -35.54 10.43 16.71
C LYS A 80 -34.74 9.59 15.71
N VAL A 81 -35.14 8.35 15.56
CA VAL A 81 -34.62 7.40 14.57
C VAL A 81 -35.75 6.92 13.67
N THR A 82 -35.44 6.64 12.43
CA THR A 82 -36.33 5.92 11.51
C THR A 82 -35.78 4.51 11.32
N ILE A 83 -36.64 3.50 11.47
CA ILE A 83 -36.24 2.08 11.39
C ILE A 83 -36.74 1.49 10.07
N TYR A 84 -35.86 0.73 9.41
CA TYR A 84 -36.12 0.06 8.14
C TYR A 84 -35.93 -1.45 8.27
N GLU A 85 -36.79 -2.26 7.64
CA GLU A 85 -36.62 -3.70 7.53
C GLU A 85 -35.52 -4.00 6.51
N ASN A 86 -34.46 -4.70 6.92
CA ASN A 86 -33.33 -5.08 6.07
C ASN A 86 -32.96 -6.55 6.32
N PHE A 87 -33.99 -7.42 6.29
CA PHE A 87 -33.82 -8.84 6.57
C PHE A 87 -32.95 -9.52 5.50
N TYR A 88 -32.14 -10.47 5.96
CA TYR A 88 -31.27 -11.22 5.07
C TYR A 88 -31.26 -12.72 5.37
N LYS A 89 -30.78 -13.50 4.40
CA LYS A 89 -30.53 -14.94 4.49
C LYS A 89 -29.10 -15.19 4.02
N ASP A 90 -28.32 -15.93 4.81
CA ASP A 90 -26.99 -16.38 4.42
C ASP A 90 -27.10 -17.80 3.84
N GLU A 91 -26.85 -17.96 2.54
CA GLU A 91 -27.06 -19.21 1.82
C GLU A 91 -25.80 -19.68 1.12
N ASP A 92 -25.61 -20.98 1.09
CA ASP A 92 -24.52 -21.62 0.38
C ASP A 92 -24.66 -21.39 -1.14
N ALA A 93 -23.55 -21.00 -1.77
CA ALA A 93 -23.46 -20.73 -3.20
C ALA A 93 -22.43 -21.61 -3.89
N ASP A 94 -22.86 -22.21 -5.01
CA ASP A 94 -22.03 -22.94 -5.96
C ASP A 94 -21.95 -22.14 -7.26
N THR A 95 -20.78 -21.57 -7.52
CA THR A 95 -20.54 -20.63 -8.63
C THR A 95 -20.16 -21.32 -9.93
N ASP A 96 -19.71 -22.56 -9.90
CA ASP A 96 -19.29 -23.34 -11.05
C ASP A 96 -20.16 -24.59 -11.30
N LEU A 97 -21.24 -24.73 -10.52
CA LEU A 97 -22.27 -25.80 -10.68
C LEU A 97 -21.69 -27.20 -10.54
N ASP A 98 -20.66 -27.42 -9.75
CA ASP A 98 -20.09 -28.74 -9.48
C ASP A 98 -20.77 -29.49 -8.31
N SER A 99 -21.77 -28.85 -7.71
CA SER A 99 -22.57 -29.33 -6.56
C SER A 99 -21.85 -29.30 -5.22
N GLU A 100 -20.69 -28.63 -5.13
CA GLU A 100 -19.99 -28.34 -3.88
C GLU A 100 -20.04 -26.84 -3.62
N PRO A 101 -20.72 -26.38 -2.54
CA PRO A 101 -20.74 -24.96 -2.21
C PRO A 101 -19.33 -24.48 -1.85
N LYS A 102 -18.90 -23.39 -2.49
CA LYS A 102 -17.56 -22.81 -2.29
C LYS A 102 -17.58 -21.46 -1.60
N SER A 103 -18.75 -20.86 -1.49
CA SER A 103 -18.94 -19.53 -0.94
C SER A 103 -20.32 -19.40 -0.29
N THR A 104 -20.51 -18.30 0.42
CA THR A 104 -21.80 -17.91 1.01
C THR A 104 -22.26 -16.61 0.36
N ILE A 105 -23.53 -16.51 0.02
CA ILE A 105 -24.14 -15.27 -0.45
C ILE A 105 -25.20 -14.81 0.56
N ARG A 106 -25.06 -13.58 1.03
CA ARG A 106 -26.07 -12.88 1.82
C ARG A 106 -27.10 -12.26 0.92
N LEU A 107 -28.32 -12.80 0.98
CA LEU A 107 -29.43 -12.40 0.13
C LEU A 107 -30.30 -11.34 0.77
N PHE A 108 -30.59 -10.29 0.05
CA PHE A 108 -31.53 -9.23 0.43
C PHE A 108 -32.63 -9.07 -0.62
N LYS A 109 -33.79 -8.57 -0.18
CA LYS A 109 -34.82 -8.05 -1.10
C LYS A 109 -34.33 -6.76 -1.76
N THR A 110 -34.89 -6.40 -2.91
CA THR A 110 -34.66 -5.09 -3.54
C THR A 110 -34.94 -3.96 -2.56
N ARG A 111 -33.94 -3.15 -2.31
CA ARG A 111 -33.94 -2.04 -1.33
C ARG A 111 -34.41 -0.76 -2.00
N THR A 112 -35.36 -0.04 -1.39
CA THR A 112 -35.98 1.18 -1.95
C THR A 112 -35.86 2.41 -1.06
N GLU A 113 -35.51 2.24 0.24
CA GLU A 113 -35.53 3.33 1.22
C GLU A 113 -34.15 3.55 1.86
N VAL A 114 -33.50 2.52 2.35
CA VAL A 114 -32.20 2.55 3.02
C VAL A 114 -31.23 1.61 2.32
N ASN A 115 -29.94 1.88 2.41
CA ASN A 115 -28.88 1.09 1.82
C ASN A 115 -29.14 0.80 0.32
N LEU A 116 -29.43 1.87 -0.43
CA LEU A 116 -29.77 1.77 -1.85
C LEU A 116 -28.60 1.21 -2.65
N VAL A 117 -28.91 0.46 -3.68
CA VAL A 117 -27.94 -0.28 -4.48
C VAL A 117 -27.45 0.54 -5.68
N CYS A 118 -26.16 0.53 -5.95
CA CYS A 118 -25.56 1.10 -7.16
C CYS A 118 -25.44 0.04 -8.25
N LEU A 119 -26.27 0.07 -9.29
CA LEU A 119 -26.12 -0.80 -10.45
C LEU A 119 -24.88 -0.39 -11.26
N MET A 120 -23.91 -1.31 -11.38
CA MET A 120 -22.66 -1.10 -12.11
C MET A 120 -22.72 -1.63 -13.54
N LYS A 121 -23.37 -2.79 -13.74
CA LYS A 121 -23.50 -3.42 -15.05
C LYS A 121 -24.75 -4.29 -15.09
N GLY A 122 -25.38 -4.42 -16.28
CA GLY A 122 -26.60 -5.21 -16.46
C GLY A 122 -27.85 -4.48 -15.99
N GLU A 123 -28.81 -5.23 -15.44
CA GLU A 123 -30.12 -4.76 -14.99
C GLU A 123 -30.44 -5.35 -13.60
N MET A 124 -31.29 -4.64 -12.84
CA MET A 124 -31.80 -5.17 -11.57
C MET A 124 -32.76 -6.34 -11.81
N PRO A 125 -32.81 -7.34 -10.92
CA PRO A 125 -33.70 -8.50 -11.04
C PRO A 125 -35.17 -8.08 -11.19
N GLN A 126 -35.87 -8.73 -12.11
CA GLN A 126 -37.29 -8.52 -12.37
C GLN A 126 -38.10 -9.83 -12.20
N GLN A 127 -37.45 -10.98 -12.25
CA GLN A 127 -38.08 -12.30 -12.09
C GLN A 127 -37.54 -13.01 -10.84
N LYS A 128 -38.26 -14.00 -10.38
CA LYS A 128 -37.92 -14.73 -9.14
C LYS A 128 -36.64 -15.57 -9.21
N ASP A 129 -36.21 -15.94 -10.41
CA ASP A 129 -35.02 -16.73 -10.72
C ASP A 129 -33.83 -15.84 -11.17
N GLU A 130 -33.93 -14.55 -10.92
CA GLU A 130 -32.88 -13.58 -11.22
C GLU A 130 -32.24 -13.02 -9.93
N ILE A 131 -30.93 -12.75 -10.02
CA ILE A 131 -30.15 -12.19 -8.93
C ILE A 131 -29.21 -11.10 -9.47
N ALA A 132 -29.06 -10.00 -8.74
CA ALA A 132 -27.96 -9.07 -8.90
C ALA A 132 -26.95 -9.33 -7.76
N ILE A 133 -25.69 -9.55 -8.11
CA ILE A 133 -24.64 -9.87 -7.14
C ILE A 133 -23.62 -8.75 -7.03
N ASP A 134 -22.93 -8.69 -5.89
CA ASP A 134 -21.84 -7.74 -5.73
C ASP A 134 -20.78 -7.94 -6.81
N ARG A 135 -20.31 -6.81 -7.37
CA ARG A 135 -19.34 -6.81 -8.48
C ARG A 135 -18.00 -7.43 -8.08
N MET A 136 -17.49 -7.12 -6.88
CA MET A 136 -16.19 -7.62 -6.43
C MET A 136 -16.25 -9.14 -6.22
N TYR A 137 -17.34 -9.65 -5.62
CA TYR A 137 -17.57 -11.08 -5.51
C TYR A 137 -17.65 -11.74 -6.90
N ALA A 138 -18.37 -11.13 -7.85
CA ALA A 138 -18.47 -11.64 -9.21
C ALA A 138 -17.12 -11.68 -9.93
N ASP A 139 -16.33 -10.59 -9.84
CA ASP A 139 -15.01 -10.52 -10.46
C ASP A 139 -14.04 -11.58 -9.88
N ASN A 140 -14.11 -11.84 -8.57
CA ASN A 140 -13.26 -12.83 -7.89
C ASN A 140 -13.64 -14.30 -8.18
N ASN A 141 -14.87 -14.54 -8.61
CA ASN A 141 -15.38 -15.85 -8.98
C ASN A 141 -15.58 -16.01 -10.51
N ASP A 142 -14.99 -15.11 -11.32
CA ASP A 142 -15.08 -15.12 -12.79
C ASP A 142 -16.52 -15.07 -13.34
N LEU A 143 -17.47 -14.50 -12.58
CA LEU A 143 -18.89 -14.44 -12.96
C LEU A 143 -19.22 -13.18 -13.79
N GLN A 144 -20.10 -13.34 -14.76
CA GLN A 144 -20.55 -12.25 -15.62
C GLN A 144 -22.09 -12.19 -15.69
N VAL A 145 -22.61 -11.06 -16.15
CA VAL A 145 -24.05 -10.92 -16.43
C VAL A 145 -24.46 -11.94 -17.49
N GLY A 146 -25.43 -12.76 -17.16
CA GLY A 146 -25.96 -13.87 -17.97
C GLY A 146 -25.53 -15.25 -17.47
N ASP A 147 -24.56 -15.35 -16.55
CA ASP A 147 -24.17 -16.62 -15.96
C ASP A 147 -25.21 -17.12 -14.97
N VAL A 148 -25.18 -18.41 -14.69
CA VAL A 148 -26.08 -19.09 -13.76
C VAL A 148 -25.25 -19.57 -12.57
N ILE A 149 -25.73 -19.30 -11.36
CA ILE A 149 -25.16 -19.80 -10.11
C ILE A 149 -26.22 -20.60 -9.35
N SER A 150 -25.80 -21.51 -8.50
CA SER A 150 -26.72 -22.23 -7.60
C SER A 150 -26.64 -21.63 -6.19
N VAL A 151 -27.75 -21.16 -5.65
CA VAL A 151 -27.87 -20.64 -4.29
C VAL A 151 -29.01 -21.38 -3.58
N ASP A 152 -28.79 -21.94 -2.41
CA ASP A 152 -29.74 -22.83 -1.73
C ASP A 152 -30.25 -23.93 -2.69
N LYS A 153 -29.37 -24.51 -3.50
CA LYS A 153 -29.68 -25.53 -4.53
C LYS A 153 -30.66 -25.08 -5.62
N LYS A 154 -30.86 -23.77 -5.78
CA LYS A 154 -31.68 -23.18 -6.84
C LYS A 154 -30.79 -22.47 -7.85
N GLU A 155 -31.02 -22.74 -9.12
CA GLU A 155 -30.34 -22.04 -10.20
C GLU A 155 -30.91 -20.61 -10.34
N LEU A 156 -30.02 -19.62 -10.25
CA LEU A 156 -30.34 -18.20 -10.40
C LEU A 156 -29.51 -17.59 -11.52
N THR A 157 -30.13 -16.79 -12.36
CA THR A 157 -29.43 -16.06 -13.43
C THR A 157 -28.92 -14.71 -12.91
N VAL A 158 -27.63 -14.44 -13.08
CA VAL A 158 -27.02 -13.16 -12.75
C VAL A 158 -27.43 -12.12 -13.77
N THR A 159 -28.33 -11.21 -13.42
CA THR A 159 -28.81 -10.16 -14.33
C THR A 159 -28.08 -8.83 -14.16
N GLY A 160 -27.49 -8.59 -13.00
CA GLY A 160 -26.78 -7.36 -12.69
C GLY A 160 -25.58 -7.54 -11.79
N LEU A 161 -24.60 -6.66 -11.96
CA LEU A 161 -23.48 -6.49 -11.03
C LEU A 161 -23.68 -5.15 -10.31
N VAL A 162 -23.63 -5.20 -8.98
CA VAL A 162 -23.95 -4.07 -8.11
C VAL A 162 -22.77 -3.71 -7.21
N ALA A 163 -22.79 -2.49 -6.68
CA ALA A 163 -21.96 -2.07 -5.56
C ALA A 163 -22.87 -1.61 -4.42
N LEU A 164 -22.47 -1.97 -3.21
CA LEU A 164 -23.25 -1.72 -2.00
C LEU A 164 -22.40 -0.91 -1.01
N SER A 165 -22.85 0.29 -0.65
CA SER A 165 -22.09 1.16 0.24
C SER A 165 -22.13 0.69 1.70
N ASP A 166 -23.13 -0.08 2.09
CA ASP A 166 -23.20 -0.78 3.40
C ASP A 166 -22.34 -2.06 3.46
N TYR A 167 -21.86 -2.53 2.30
CA TYR A 167 -20.88 -3.61 2.11
C TYR A 167 -19.74 -3.16 1.19
N SER A 168 -19.19 -1.97 1.42
CA SER A 168 -18.06 -1.48 0.65
C SER A 168 -16.83 -2.40 0.76
N ALA A 169 -16.69 -3.11 1.89
CA ALA A 169 -15.84 -4.27 2.08
C ALA A 169 -16.72 -5.47 2.46
N LEU A 170 -16.53 -6.62 1.81
CA LEU A 170 -17.42 -7.78 1.95
C LEU A 170 -17.11 -8.60 3.23
N PHE A 171 -17.32 -7.98 4.39
CA PHE A 171 -17.26 -8.66 5.68
C PHE A 171 -18.51 -9.53 5.90
N SER A 172 -18.30 -10.81 6.17
CA SER A 172 -19.38 -11.71 6.60
C SER A 172 -19.82 -11.41 8.02
N ASN A 173 -18.85 -11.08 8.89
CA ASN A 173 -19.08 -10.62 10.24
C ASN A 173 -18.19 -9.40 10.52
N SER A 174 -18.69 -8.35 11.15
CA SER A 174 -17.91 -7.16 11.52
C SER A 174 -16.80 -7.43 12.52
N SER A 175 -16.83 -8.56 13.22
CA SER A 175 -15.76 -8.99 14.13
C SER A 175 -14.64 -9.75 13.42
N ASP A 176 -14.77 -10.07 12.11
CA ASP A 176 -13.72 -10.74 11.35
C ASP A 176 -12.49 -9.84 11.24
N MET A 177 -11.29 -10.42 11.29
CA MET A 177 -10.02 -9.70 11.13
C MET A 177 -9.84 -9.14 9.72
N MET A 178 -10.45 -9.78 8.71
CA MET A 178 -10.42 -9.39 7.32
C MET A 178 -11.65 -9.94 6.58
N PHE A 179 -12.12 -9.23 5.59
CA PHE A 179 -13.15 -9.73 4.69
C PHE A 179 -12.60 -10.74 3.66
N ASP A 180 -13.47 -11.53 3.08
CA ASP A 180 -13.13 -12.53 2.07
C ASP A 180 -14.10 -12.47 0.89
N ALA A 181 -13.81 -11.60 -0.05
CA ALA A 181 -14.63 -11.40 -1.24
C ALA A 181 -14.60 -12.56 -2.26
N VAL A 182 -13.83 -13.60 -1.98
CA VAL A 182 -13.87 -14.86 -2.76
C VAL A 182 -14.94 -15.77 -2.21
N LYS A 183 -15.00 -15.92 -0.87
CA LYS A 183 -15.90 -16.85 -0.19
C LYS A 183 -17.20 -16.23 0.32
N PHE A 184 -17.30 -14.89 0.33
CA PHE A 184 -18.50 -14.18 0.78
C PHE A 184 -18.91 -13.13 -0.23
N GLY A 185 -20.21 -13.11 -0.58
CA GLY A 185 -20.83 -12.15 -1.48
C GLY A 185 -22.18 -11.66 -0.96
N VAL A 186 -22.69 -10.59 -1.60
CA VAL A 186 -24.03 -10.06 -1.35
C VAL A 186 -24.84 -10.12 -2.62
N GLY A 187 -26.10 -10.57 -2.50
CA GLY A 187 -27.05 -10.70 -3.59
C GLY A 187 -28.35 -9.97 -3.32
N ILE A 188 -28.89 -9.35 -4.36
CA ILE A 188 -30.19 -8.67 -4.34
C ILE A 188 -31.18 -9.42 -5.24
N MET A 189 -32.32 -9.71 -4.71
CA MET A 189 -33.40 -10.43 -5.44
C MET A 189 -34.71 -9.64 -5.42
N THR A 190 -35.64 -10.04 -6.30
CA THR A 190 -37.03 -9.59 -6.18
C THR A 190 -37.63 -10.13 -4.89
N GLU A 191 -38.70 -9.52 -4.40
CA GLU A 191 -39.43 -10.03 -3.21
C GLU A 191 -39.92 -11.47 -3.41
N GLU A 192 -40.47 -11.80 -4.60
CA GLU A 192 -40.92 -13.16 -4.91
C GLU A 192 -39.76 -14.16 -4.96
N GLY A 193 -38.59 -13.75 -5.46
CA GLY A 193 -37.40 -14.60 -5.51
C GLY A 193 -36.85 -14.87 -4.10
N TYR A 194 -36.73 -13.83 -3.28
CA TYR A 194 -36.28 -13.92 -1.91
C TYR A 194 -37.20 -14.81 -1.04
N ASP A 195 -38.53 -14.63 -1.15
CA ASP A 195 -39.50 -15.42 -0.42
C ASP A 195 -39.56 -16.89 -0.91
N ALA A 196 -39.02 -17.19 -2.09
CA ALA A 196 -38.90 -18.57 -2.58
C ALA A 196 -37.70 -19.30 -1.96
N ILE A 197 -36.66 -18.62 -1.46
CA ILE A 197 -35.56 -19.22 -0.72
C ILE A 197 -36.05 -19.66 0.67
N THR A 198 -35.45 -20.73 1.24
CA THR A 198 -35.86 -21.23 2.55
C THR A 198 -35.74 -20.15 3.64
N ASP A 199 -36.61 -20.20 4.67
CA ASP A 199 -36.58 -19.26 5.80
C ASP A 199 -35.74 -19.77 6.99
N ASP A 200 -35.11 -20.95 6.86
CA ASP A 200 -34.36 -21.56 7.95
C ASP A 200 -33.20 -20.70 8.45
N HIS A 201 -32.63 -19.87 7.56
CA HIS A 201 -31.49 -19.00 7.88
C HIS A 201 -31.83 -17.49 7.88
N ILE A 202 -33.12 -17.15 8.04
CA ILE A 202 -33.55 -15.74 8.07
C ILE A 202 -33.03 -15.03 9.32
N LYS A 203 -32.41 -13.86 9.12
CA LYS A 203 -32.04 -12.93 10.18
C LYS A 203 -32.95 -11.68 10.13
N TYR A 204 -33.64 -11.40 11.21
CA TYR A 204 -34.49 -10.22 11.34
C TYR A 204 -33.61 -9.01 11.66
N CYS A 205 -32.99 -8.45 10.64
CA CYS A 205 -32.12 -7.29 10.70
C CYS A 205 -32.90 -6.02 10.41
N PHE A 206 -32.66 -4.98 11.21
CA PHE A 206 -33.26 -3.67 11.05
C PHE A 206 -32.16 -2.63 10.96
N SER A 207 -32.19 -1.81 9.91
CA SER A 207 -31.33 -0.62 9.77
C SER A 207 -32.01 0.58 10.44
N TRP A 208 -31.22 1.47 11.03
CA TRP A 208 -31.75 2.75 11.50
C TRP A 208 -31.01 3.94 10.89
N LYS A 209 -31.74 5.07 10.83
CA LYS A 209 -31.19 6.38 10.49
C LYS A 209 -31.61 7.37 11.58
N TYR A 210 -30.66 8.22 12.02
CA TYR A 210 -31.02 9.36 12.85
C TYR A 210 -31.75 10.43 12.03
N ASP A 211 -32.71 11.13 12.63
CA ASP A 211 -33.42 12.25 11.98
C ASP A 211 -32.46 13.39 11.60
N THR A 212 -31.36 13.50 12.31
CA THR A 212 -30.23 14.42 12.02
C THR A 212 -28.94 13.67 12.18
N GLU A 213 -28.02 13.83 11.23
CA GLU A 213 -26.70 13.18 11.32
C GLU A 213 -25.91 13.72 12.52
N PRO A 214 -25.20 12.86 13.29
CA PRO A 214 -24.30 13.27 14.36
C PRO A 214 -23.14 14.10 13.79
N LYS A 215 -22.56 14.99 14.61
CA LYS A 215 -21.48 15.90 14.17
C LYS A 215 -20.13 15.20 14.06
N ASP A 216 -19.91 14.24 14.91
CA ASP A 216 -18.69 13.48 15.02
C ASP A 216 -18.96 12.08 15.60
N GLU A 217 -17.93 11.23 15.61
CA GLU A 217 -18.03 9.85 16.09
C GLU A 217 -18.32 9.76 17.59
N ASN A 218 -17.92 10.76 18.39
CA ASN A 218 -18.22 10.75 19.83
C ASN A 218 -19.71 11.02 20.09
N GLU A 219 -20.30 11.99 19.36
CA GLU A 219 -21.75 12.26 19.44
C GLU A 219 -22.54 11.06 18.89
N GLU A 220 -22.06 10.41 17.81
CA GLU A 220 -22.69 9.20 17.27
C GLU A 220 -22.67 8.06 18.28
N LYS A 221 -21.58 7.89 19.03
CA LYS A 221 -21.48 6.90 20.09
C LYS A 221 -22.44 7.18 21.24
N GLU A 222 -22.47 8.41 21.76
CA GLU A 222 -23.38 8.81 22.84
C GLU A 222 -24.86 8.50 22.47
N TRP A 223 -25.27 8.87 21.26
CA TRP A 223 -26.62 8.57 20.79
C TRP A 223 -26.87 7.07 20.58
N SER A 224 -25.85 6.35 20.16
CA SER A 224 -25.88 4.90 19.96
C SER A 224 -26.04 4.16 21.30
N ASP A 225 -25.32 4.58 22.34
CA ASP A 225 -25.39 4.00 23.68
C ASP A 225 -26.79 4.24 24.31
N ASP A 226 -27.34 5.44 24.16
CA ASP A 226 -28.73 5.73 24.58
C ASP A 226 -29.73 4.86 23.82
N PHE A 227 -29.55 4.67 22.51
CA PHE A 227 -30.46 3.91 21.68
C PHE A 227 -30.44 2.42 21.95
N VAL A 228 -29.28 1.82 22.23
CA VAL A 228 -29.19 0.38 22.55
C VAL A 228 -29.88 0.05 23.88
N GLU A 229 -29.84 0.94 24.87
CA GLU A 229 -30.58 0.74 26.13
C GLU A 229 -32.09 0.65 25.88
N VAL A 230 -32.62 1.53 25.04
CA VAL A 230 -34.06 1.52 24.69
C VAL A 230 -34.42 0.28 23.86
N LEU A 231 -33.52 -0.15 22.93
CA LEU A 231 -33.69 -1.37 22.14
C LEU A 231 -33.77 -2.60 23.05
N ALA A 232 -32.81 -2.77 23.96
CA ALA A 232 -32.73 -3.91 24.87
C ALA A 232 -33.95 -3.99 25.78
N ALA A 233 -34.51 -2.82 26.19
CA ALA A 233 -35.71 -2.78 27.03
C ALA A 233 -37.02 -3.13 26.32
N HIS A 234 -37.07 -3.04 24.96
CA HIS A 234 -38.30 -3.15 24.19
C HIS A 234 -38.29 -4.23 23.10
N SER A 235 -37.16 -4.91 22.86
CA SER A 235 -37.02 -5.96 21.85
C SER A 235 -36.15 -7.12 22.34
N SER A 236 -36.28 -8.29 21.70
CA SER A 236 -35.36 -9.43 21.92
C SER A 236 -34.10 -9.21 21.06
N LEU A 237 -33.26 -8.30 21.52
CA LEU A 237 -32.04 -7.91 20.82
C LEU A 237 -31.04 -9.10 20.79
N THR A 238 -30.57 -9.48 19.61
CA THR A 238 -29.56 -10.53 19.39
C THR A 238 -28.24 -9.99 18.85
N GLY A 239 -28.25 -8.78 18.27
CA GLY A 239 -27.04 -8.11 17.79
C GLY A 239 -27.29 -6.64 17.60
N TYR A 240 -26.25 -5.83 17.82
CA TYR A 240 -26.28 -4.38 17.66
C TYR A 240 -24.97 -3.92 17.03
N LEU A 241 -25.06 -3.19 15.93
CA LEU A 241 -23.89 -2.79 15.14
C LEU A 241 -24.06 -1.35 14.64
N PRO A 242 -23.55 -0.35 15.36
CA PRO A 242 -23.53 1.03 14.89
C PRO A 242 -22.53 1.20 13.74
N ARG A 243 -22.75 2.20 12.88
CA ARG A 243 -21.92 2.46 11.69
C ARG A 243 -20.45 2.63 12.05
N TYR A 244 -20.11 3.33 13.14
CA TYR A 244 -18.72 3.50 13.56
C TYR A 244 -18.02 2.18 13.96
N GLY A 245 -18.75 1.13 14.30
CA GLY A 245 -18.24 -0.23 14.57
C GLY A 245 -18.36 -1.17 13.37
N ASN A 246 -19.04 -0.76 12.28
CA ASN A 246 -19.31 -1.63 11.15
C ASN A 246 -18.15 -1.65 10.16
N GLN A 247 -17.32 -2.70 10.20
CA GLN A 247 -16.17 -2.88 9.31
C GLN A 247 -16.58 -2.99 7.84
N ALA A 248 -17.73 -3.56 7.51
CA ALA A 248 -18.22 -3.64 6.14
C ALA A 248 -18.42 -2.25 5.51
N ILE A 249 -18.68 -1.25 6.33
CA ILE A 249 -18.82 0.15 5.91
C ILE A 249 -17.48 0.89 6.02
N LYS A 250 -16.82 0.88 7.20
CA LYS A 250 -15.68 1.78 7.51
C LYS A 250 -14.34 1.35 6.93
N PHE A 251 -14.09 0.05 6.85
CA PHE A 251 -12.77 -0.49 6.45
C PHE A 251 -12.24 0.13 5.15
N THR A 252 -13.10 0.31 4.16
CA THR A 252 -12.72 0.89 2.85
C THR A 252 -12.16 2.30 2.98
N GLY A 253 -12.80 3.16 3.77
CA GLY A 253 -12.34 4.54 3.97
C GLY A 253 -11.02 4.60 4.74
N ASP A 254 -10.88 3.78 5.76
CA ASP A 254 -9.68 3.72 6.61
C ASP A 254 -8.47 3.18 5.82
N ASP A 255 -8.65 2.12 5.04
CA ASP A 255 -7.56 1.50 4.26
C ASP A 255 -7.12 2.37 3.08
N MET A 256 -8.05 2.96 2.31
CA MET A 256 -7.72 3.89 1.22
C MET A 256 -6.91 5.10 1.71
N GLY A 257 -7.17 5.59 2.91
CA GLY A 257 -6.36 6.65 3.56
C GLY A 257 -4.89 6.24 3.74
N GLY A 258 -4.61 4.97 4.05
CA GLY A 258 -3.26 4.40 4.23
C GLY A 258 -2.47 4.27 2.91
N ASP A 259 -3.12 3.88 1.83
CA ASP A 259 -2.49 3.69 0.51
C ASP A 259 -1.79 4.94 -0.02
N LYS A 260 -2.34 6.12 0.25
CA LYS A 260 -1.78 7.41 -0.12
C LYS A 260 -0.34 7.58 0.39
N VAL A 261 -0.07 7.20 1.63
CA VAL A 261 1.27 7.33 2.23
C VAL A 261 2.29 6.45 1.51
N MET A 262 1.91 5.24 1.15
CA MET A 262 2.78 4.32 0.39
C MET A 262 3.20 4.93 -0.95
N VAL A 263 2.28 5.54 -1.68
CA VAL A 263 2.56 6.16 -2.99
C VAL A 263 3.31 7.48 -2.84
N GLU A 264 3.08 8.25 -1.79
CA GLU A 264 3.90 9.44 -1.49
C GLU A 264 5.37 9.07 -1.20
N VAL A 265 5.63 7.99 -0.46
CA VAL A 265 7.00 7.48 -0.25
C VAL A 265 7.64 7.06 -1.59
N LEU A 266 6.91 6.32 -2.44
CA LEU A 266 7.37 6.00 -3.78
C LEU A 266 7.68 7.27 -4.60
N LEU A 267 6.84 8.29 -4.53
CA LEU A 267 7.05 9.57 -5.18
C LEU A 267 8.35 10.24 -4.70
N TYR A 268 8.66 10.25 -3.40
CA TYR A 268 9.91 10.82 -2.88
C TYR A 268 11.15 10.07 -3.41
N ILE A 269 11.09 8.75 -3.51
CA ILE A 269 12.16 7.95 -4.15
C ILE A 269 12.34 8.38 -5.61
N LEU A 270 11.24 8.49 -6.37
CA LEU A 270 11.28 8.89 -7.78
C LEU A 270 11.79 10.34 -7.97
N ILE A 271 11.41 11.26 -7.07
CA ILE A 271 11.93 12.64 -7.05
C ILE A 271 13.45 12.64 -6.80
N ALA A 272 13.94 11.84 -5.88
CA ALA A 272 15.39 11.72 -5.62
C ALA A 272 16.13 11.19 -6.85
N ILE A 273 15.57 10.19 -7.54
CA ILE A 273 16.11 9.66 -8.81
C ILE A 273 16.11 10.75 -9.89
N MET A 274 15.05 11.49 -10.06
CA MET A 274 14.98 12.61 -11.02
C MET A 274 16.04 13.68 -10.72
N ALA A 275 16.17 14.09 -9.45
CA ALA A 275 17.18 15.04 -9.01
C ALA A 275 18.59 14.57 -9.38
N PHE A 276 18.88 13.30 -9.13
CA PHE A 276 20.15 12.68 -9.48
C PHE A 276 20.40 12.69 -11.01
N ILE A 277 19.41 12.28 -11.81
CA ILE A 277 19.49 12.28 -13.29
C ILE A 277 19.79 13.69 -13.81
N PHE A 278 19.08 14.70 -13.32
CA PHE A 278 19.30 16.08 -13.73
C PHE A 278 20.70 16.56 -13.37
N ALA A 279 21.14 16.30 -12.14
CA ALA A 279 22.46 16.69 -11.69
C ALA A 279 23.58 16.11 -12.58
N VAL A 280 23.49 14.81 -12.88
CA VAL A 280 24.46 14.13 -13.73
C VAL A 280 24.41 14.62 -15.16
N THR A 281 23.23 14.74 -15.75
CA THR A 281 23.03 15.12 -17.15
C THR A 281 23.51 16.55 -17.39
N THR A 282 23.14 17.49 -16.51
CA THR A 282 23.56 18.89 -16.61
C THR A 282 25.06 19.05 -16.46
N ASN A 283 25.67 18.37 -15.48
CA ASN A 283 27.12 18.40 -15.32
C ASN A 283 27.85 17.87 -16.55
N ASN A 284 27.37 16.78 -17.15
CA ASN A 284 27.97 16.23 -18.37
C ASN A 284 27.80 17.14 -19.58
N THR A 285 26.65 17.81 -19.71
CA THR A 285 26.42 18.77 -20.82
C THR A 285 27.39 19.96 -20.72
N ILE A 286 27.62 20.52 -19.53
CA ILE A 286 28.56 21.63 -19.30
C ILE A 286 30.01 21.20 -19.63
N VAL A 287 30.39 19.99 -19.26
CA VAL A 287 31.74 19.47 -19.53
C VAL A 287 31.92 19.24 -21.03
N LYS A 288 30.94 18.65 -21.72
CA LYS A 288 30.95 18.41 -23.18
C LYS A 288 31.05 19.72 -23.95
N GLU A 289 30.35 20.76 -23.51
CA GLU A 289 30.28 22.05 -24.19
C GLU A 289 31.28 23.07 -23.65
N ALA A 290 32.28 22.66 -22.91
CA ALA A 290 33.22 23.53 -22.25
C ALA A 290 33.94 24.52 -23.21
N SER A 291 34.45 24.07 -24.33
CA SER A 291 35.12 24.92 -25.34
C SER A 291 34.18 25.99 -25.85
N VAL A 292 32.93 25.62 -26.16
CA VAL A 292 31.89 26.54 -26.63
C VAL A 292 31.54 27.58 -25.57
N ILE A 293 31.35 27.15 -24.33
CA ILE A 293 31.09 28.05 -23.21
C ILE A 293 32.26 29.02 -23.02
N GLY A 294 33.49 28.51 -23.10
CA GLY A 294 34.70 29.31 -23.00
C GLY A 294 34.77 30.38 -24.10
N THR A 295 34.52 30.00 -25.37
CA THR A 295 34.51 30.92 -26.51
C THR A 295 33.39 31.95 -26.40
N LEU A 296 32.18 31.58 -26.10
CA LEU A 296 31.07 32.50 -25.94
C LEU A 296 31.33 33.51 -24.81
N ARG A 297 31.90 33.05 -23.71
CA ARG A 297 32.28 33.95 -22.61
C ARG A 297 33.44 34.89 -23.00
N ALA A 298 34.41 34.43 -23.74
CA ALA A 298 35.48 35.23 -24.30
C ALA A 298 34.97 36.29 -25.30
N SER A 299 33.89 35.96 -26.02
CA SER A 299 33.22 36.85 -26.97
C SER A 299 32.22 37.82 -26.32
N GLY A 300 32.17 37.88 -24.96
CA GLY A 300 31.40 38.90 -24.23
C GLY A 300 30.01 38.42 -23.72
N TYR A 301 29.59 37.18 -23.96
CA TYR A 301 28.35 36.71 -23.36
C TYR A 301 28.42 36.65 -21.84
N THR A 302 27.36 37.14 -21.22
CA THR A 302 27.25 37.21 -19.75
C THR A 302 26.94 35.82 -19.13
N ARG A 303 27.27 35.66 -17.86
CA ARG A 303 26.91 34.41 -17.12
C ARG A 303 25.42 34.17 -17.11
N ARG A 304 24.60 35.21 -17.05
CA ARG A 304 23.14 35.13 -17.02
C ARG A 304 22.55 34.63 -18.34
N GLU A 305 23.08 35.12 -19.47
CA GLU A 305 22.64 34.67 -20.80
C GLU A 305 22.91 33.19 -21.01
N LEU A 306 24.11 32.73 -20.61
CA LEU A 306 24.49 31.32 -20.73
C LEU A 306 23.71 30.45 -19.73
N LEU A 307 23.48 30.95 -18.50
CA LEU A 307 22.62 30.26 -17.53
C LEU A 307 21.22 30.02 -18.10
N LEU A 308 20.57 31.05 -18.63
CA LEU A 308 19.24 30.94 -19.23
C LEU A 308 19.23 30.04 -20.46
N HIS A 309 20.29 30.06 -21.30
CA HIS A 309 20.39 29.18 -22.43
C HIS A 309 20.46 27.70 -22.06
N TYR A 310 21.36 27.32 -21.11
CA TYR A 310 21.50 25.92 -20.67
C TYR A 310 20.37 25.42 -19.78
N LEU A 311 19.63 26.33 -19.13
CA LEU A 311 18.39 25.99 -18.39
C LEU A 311 17.21 25.72 -19.32
N SER A 312 17.17 26.31 -20.50
CA SER A 312 15.97 26.32 -21.36
C SER A 312 15.54 24.93 -21.82
N LEU A 313 16.47 24.04 -22.23
CA LEU A 313 16.14 22.67 -22.66
C LEU A 313 15.67 21.78 -21.50
N PRO A 314 16.38 21.68 -20.37
CA PRO A 314 15.89 20.94 -19.21
C PRO A 314 14.50 21.42 -18.74
N VAL A 315 14.29 22.75 -18.64
CA VAL A 315 12.99 23.31 -18.25
C VAL A 315 11.89 22.96 -19.25
N LEU A 316 12.17 23.12 -20.56
CA LEU A 316 11.19 22.79 -21.60
C LEU A 316 10.78 21.31 -21.54
N ILE A 317 11.74 20.41 -21.38
CA ILE A 317 11.48 18.97 -21.32
C ILE A 317 10.67 18.63 -20.05
N THR A 318 11.01 19.22 -18.91
CA THR A 318 10.26 19.02 -17.66
C THR A 318 8.82 19.48 -17.82
N ILE A 319 8.58 20.67 -18.39
CA ILE A 319 7.22 21.17 -18.59
C ILE A 319 6.46 20.27 -19.58
N LEU A 320 7.07 19.86 -20.69
CA LEU A 320 6.43 18.94 -21.64
C LEU A 320 6.11 17.59 -20.99
N SER A 321 7.05 17.04 -20.22
CA SER A 321 6.84 15.79 -19.49
C SER A 321 5.73 15.92 -18.45
N ALA A 322 5.66 17.06 -17.74
CA ALA A 322 4.63 17.32 -16.77
C ALA A 322 3.24 17.43 -17.41
N VAL A 323 3.13 18.16 -18.52
CA VAL A 323 1.85 18.29 -19.25
C VAL A 323 1.40 16.93 -19.79
N ILE A 324 2.26 16.22 -20.51
CA ILE A 324 1.89 14.92 -21.10
C ILE A 324 1.70 13.86 -20.00
N GLY A 325 2.53 13.87 -18.96
CA GLY A 325 2.39 12.98 -17.82
C GLY A 325 1.04 13.17 -17.10
N ASN A 326 0.63 14.42 -16.82
CA ASN A 326 -0.67 14.67 -16.23
C ASN A 326 -1.83 14.30 -17.16
N ILE A 327 -1.73 14.58 -18.47
CA ILE A 327 -2.75 14.11 -19.42
C ILE A 327 -2.91 12.59 -19.34
N LEU A 328 -1.81 11.85 -19.36
CA LEU A 328 -1.83 10.39 -19.22
C LEU A 328 -2.31 9.96 -17.84
N GLY A 329 -1.93 10.70 -16.79
CA GLY A 329 -2.41 10.50 -15.42
C GLY A 329 -3.93 10.57 -15.34
N TYR A 330 -4.51 11.65 -15.84
CA TYR A 330 -5.96 11.92 -15.82
C TYR A 330 -6.77 11.11 -16.86
N THR A 331 -6.15 10.43 -17.82
CA THR A 331 -6.87 9.67 -18.86
C THR A 331 -6.65 8.18 -18.82
N VAL A 332 -5.39 7.73 -18.68
CA VAL A 332 -5.02 6.31 -18.76
C VAL A 332 -4.68 5.75 -17.39
N PHE A 333 -3.75 6.38 -16.69
CA PHE A 333 -3.26 5.81 -15.42
C PHE A 333 -4.30 5.88 -14.31
N LYS A 334 -5.17 6.90 -14.29
CA LYS A 334 -6.26 6.94 -13.30
C LYS A 334 -7.20 5.74 -13.42
N ASP A 335 -7.52 5.30 -14.65
CA ASP A 335 -8.43 4.17 -14.85
C ASP A 335 -7.76 2.85 -14.44
N ILE A 336 -6.45 2.72 -14.67
CA ILE A 336 -5.66 1.58 -14.20
C ILE A 336 -5.62 1.55 -12.68
N CYS A 337 -5.37 2.69 -12.03
CA CYS A 337 -5.35 2.79 -10.56
C CYS A 337 -6.74 2.64 -9.94
N ALA A 338 -7.78 3.18 -10.58
CA ALA A 338 -9.16 2.97 -10.17
C ALA A 338 -9.57 1.50 -10.25
N GLY A 339 -9.09 0.77 -11.27
CA GLY A 339 -9.28 -0.67 -11.38
C GLY A 339 -8.75 -1.46 -10.17
N MET A 340 -7.68 -0.98 -9.54
CA MET A 340 -7.15 -1.58 -8.31
C MET A 340 -8.13 -1.42 -7.13
N TYR A 341 -8.67 -0.21 -6.93
CA TYR A 341 -9.68 0.03 -5.89
C TYR A 341 -10.96 -0.78 -6.14
N TYR A 342 -11.37 -0.90 -7.39
CA TYR A 342 -12.49 -1.79 -7.75
C TYR A 342 -12.17 -3.27 -7.53
N GLY A 343 -10.94 -3.70 -7.68
CA GLY A 343 -10.51 -5.07 -7.33
C GLY A 343 -10.43 -5.31 -5.82
N SER A 344 -10.35 -4.24 -5.02
CA SER A 344 -10.23 -4.32 -3.56
C SER A 344 -11.57 -4.10 -2.83
N TYR A 345 -12.49 -3.29 -3.39
CA TYR A 345 -13.69 -2.84 -2.69
C TYR A 345 -14.92 -2.80 -3.60
N SER A 346 -16.09 -2.94 -2.99
CA SER A 346 -17.40 -2.75 -3.62
C SER A 346 -17.77 -1.26 -3.64
N LEU A 347 -17.08 -0.50 -4.48
CA LEU A 347 -17.28 0.94 -4.61
C LEU A 347 -18.26 1.29 -5.75
N PRO A 348 -19.11 2.34 -5.57
CA PRO A 348 -19.96 2.85 -6.64
C PRO A 348 -19.13 3.52 -7.75
N THR A 349 -19.80 3.86 -8.86
CA THR A 349 -19.16 4.57 -9.97
C THR A 349 -18.65 5.94 -9.52
N TYR A 350 -17.36 6.20 -9.75
CA TYR A 350 -16.73 7.47 -9.39
C TYR A 350 -16.71 8.47 -10.54
N GLN A 351 -16.60 9.74 -10.21
CA GLN A 351 -16.31 10.81 -11.14
C GLN A 351 -14.93 11.38 -10.90
N THR A 352 -14.12 11.47 -11.97
CA THR A 352 -12.76 12.03 -11.88
C THR A 352 -12.81 13.48 -11.40
N ARG A 353 -12.15 13.76 -10.28
CA ARG A 353 -12.03 15.10 -9.70
C ARG A 353 -10.64 15.67 -9.92
N TRP A 354 -10.56 17.00 -9.97
CA TRP A 354 -9.30 17.71 -10.00
C TRP A 354 -8.64 17.67 -8.62
N ASN A 355 -7.44 17.07 -8.55
CA ASN A 355 -6.64 17.01 -7.34
C ASN A 355 -5.52 18.05 -7.40
N ALA A 356 -5.66 19.13 -6.61
CA ALA A 356 -4.66 20.21 -6.55
C ALA A 356 -3.35 19.74 -5.89
N ASN A 357 -3.41 18.83 -4.92
CA ASN A 357 -2.25 18.26 -4.25
C ASN A 357 -1.46 17.36 -5.20
N ALA A 358 -2.14 16.48 -5.94
CA ALA A 358 -1.52 15.68 -6.99
C ALA A 358 -0.77 16.56 -8.01
N PHE A 359 -1.39 17.65 -8.48
CA PHE A 359 -0.76 18.60 -9.39
C PHE A 359 0.47 19.28 -8.77
N LEU A 360 0.40 19.69 -7.49
CA LEU A 360 1.52 20.28 -6.76
C LEU A 360 2.70 19.30 -6.67
N LEU A 361 2.43 18.08 -6.20
CA LEU A 361 3.44 17.05 -5.96
C LEU A 361 4.09 16.54 -7.25
N THR A 362 3.30 16.34 -8.31
CA THR A 362 3.79 15.73 -9.56
C THR A 362 4.30 16.74 -10.59
N THR A 363 3.88 18.00 -10.51
CA THR A 363 4.21 19.04 -11.50
C THR A 363 5.06 20.15 -10.93
N VAL A 364 4.59 20.83 -9.88
CA VAL A 364 5.23 22.03 -9.35
C VAL A 364 6.53 21.69 -8.64
N ILE A 365 6.51 20.70 -7.74
CA ILE A 365 7.72 20.30 -6.98
C ILE A 365 8.82 19.77 -7.90
N PRO A 366 8.60 18.81 -8.83
CA PRO A 366 9.61 18.38 -9.77
C PRO A 366 10.15 19.51 -10.67
N ALA A 367 9.28 20.43 -11.12
CA ALA A 367 9.69 21.56 -11.95
C ALA A 367 10.60 22.54 -11.18
N ILE A 368 10.24 22.87 -9.95
CA ILE A 368 11.08 23.73 -9.06
C ILE A 368 12.39 23.03 -8.74
N LEU A 369 12.34 21.76 -8.34
CA LEU A 369 13.54 20.98 -8.02
C LEU A 369 14.50 20.93 -9.20
N MET A 370 14.00 20.61 -10.41
CA MET A 370 14.77 20.60 -11.63
C MET A 370 15.40 21.96 -11.93
N PHE A 371 14.60 23.04 -11.83
CA PHE A 371 15.09 24.40 -12.04
C PHE A 371 16.21 24.76 -11.06
N VAL A 372 16.01 24.51 -9.77
CA VAL A 372 16.98 24.82 -8.72
C VAL A 372 18.28 24.03 -8.90
N ILE A 373 18.20 22.70 -9.10
CA ILE A 373 19.38 21.85 -9.29
C ILE A 373 20.19 22.31 -10.50
N ASN A 374 19.53 22.50 -11.66
CA ASN A 374 20.22 22.94 -12.86
C ASN A 374 20.79 24.37 -12.69
N ALA A 375 20.04 25.29 -12.10
CA ALA A 375 20.51 26.66 -11.86
C ALA A 375 21.74 26.69 -10.96
N VAL A 376 21.74 25.93 -9.87
CA VAL A 376 22.87 25.84 -8.92
C VAL A 376 24.10 25.24 -9.60
N LEU A 377 23.94 24.11 -10.30
CA LEU A 377 25.04 23.44 -10.98
C LEU A 377 25.64 24.28 -12.09
N ILE A 378 24.82 24.87 -12.97
CA ILE A 378 25.26 25.71 -14.08
C ILE A 378 25.92 26.97 -13.52
N SER A 379 25.29 27.69 -12.57
CA SER A 379 25.87 28.88 -11.93
C SER A 379 27.21 28.59 -11.28
N GLY A 380 27.29 27.48 -10.53
CA GLY A 380 28.54 27.05 -9.89
C GLY A 380 29.67 26.85 -10.88
N ARG A 381 29.39 26.20 -12.02
CA ARG A 381 30.39 25.98 -13.09
C ARG A 381 30.71 27.26 -13.84
N LEU A 382 29.74 28.10 -14.19
CA LEU A 382 29.95 29.37 -14.89
C LEU A 382 30.76 30.41 -14.09
N ARG A 383 31.03 30.19 -12.79
CA ARG A 383 31.97 30.99 -12.00
C ARG A 383 33.42 30.83 -12.46
N LEU A 384 33.76 29.73 -13.10
CA LEU A 384 35.11 29.49 -13.64
C LEU A 384 35.46 30.53 -14.72
N SER A 385 36.77 30.80 -14.90
CA SER A 385 37.23 31.73 -15.95
C SER A 385 37.05 31.11 -17.34
N PRO A 386 36.90 31.94 -18.43
CA PRO A 386 36.86 31.47 -19.80
C PRO A 386 38.03 30.57 -20.17
N LEU A 387 39.24 30.94 -19.71
CA LEU A 387 40.46 30.18 -19.95
C LEU A 387 40.43 28.76 -19.39
N ARG A 388 39.79 28.56 -18.20
CA ARG A 388 39.61 27.23 -17.64
C ARG A 388 38.64 26.36 -18.45
N PHE A 389 37.60 26.96 -18.99
CA PHE A 389 36.69 26.27 -19.92
C PHE A 389 37.41 25.84 -21.21
N LEU A 390 38.20 26.73 -21.84
CA LEU A 390 38.96 26.41 -23.05
C LEU A 390 40.03 25.33 -22.79
N ARG A 391 40.63 25.30 -21.62
CA ARG A 391 41.61 24.28 -21.21
C ARG A 391 41.00 23.01 -20.60
N HIS A 392 39.70 22.90 -20.56
CA HIS A 392 38.98 21.80 -19.87
C HIS A 392 39.46 21.56 -18.41
N ASP A 393 39.98 22.60 -17.74
CA ASP A 393 40.50 22.52 -16.37
C ASP A 393 39.39 22.75 -15.35
N PHE A 394 38.61 21.72 -15.06
CA PHE A 394 37.51 21.73 -14.07
C PHE A 394 37.95 21.22 -12.70
N ALA A 395 39.11 20.63 -12.57
CA ALA A 395 39.62 20.08 -11.35
C ALA A 395 40.14 21.20 -10.41
N LYS A 396 39.85 21.13 -9.11
CA LYS A 396 40.64 21.83 -8.12
C LYS A 396 42.06 21.31 -8.22
N LYS A 397 43.07 22.20 -8.25
CA LYS A 397 44.50 21.85 -8.29
C LYS A 397 44.85 20.93 -7.10
N GLY A 398 44.63 19.65 -7.25
CA GLY A 398 45.20 18.60 -6.44
C GLY A 398 46.37 17.99 -7.21
N LYS A 399 47.48 17.73 -6.55
CA LYS A 399 48.61 17.00 -7.15
C LYS A 399 48.09 15.68 -7.69
N SER A 400 48.00 15.55 -9.04
CA SER A 400 47.72 14.28 -9.68
C SER A 400 48.93 13.38 -9.52
N HIS A 401 48.95 12.54 -8.50
CA HIS A 401 49.93 11.48 -8.41
C HIS A 401 49.66 10.46 -9.54
N ALA A 402 50.63 10.26 -10.42
CA ALA A 402 50.56 9.22 -11.40
C ALA A 402 50.50 7.86 -10.67
N VAL A 403 49.39 7.15 -10.78
CA VAL A 403 49.25 5.83 -10.20
C VAL A 403 50.14 4.86 -10.96
N ARG A 404 51.15 4.29 -10.32
CA ARG A 404 51.96 3.23 -10.89
C ARG A 404 51.11 1.96 -10.91
N LEU A 405 50.78 1.48 -12.11
CA LEU A 405 50.04 0.25 -12.32
C LEU A 405 50.97 -0.95 -12.36
N PRO A 406 50.60 -2.13 -11.84
CA PRO A 406 51.34 -3.37 -12.00
C PRO A 406 51.60 -3.75 -13.47
N ASN A 407 52.59 -4.60 -13.72
CA ASN A 407 52.92 -5.05 -15.08
C ASN A 407 51.93 -6.10 -15.61
N PHE A 408 50.68 -5.68 -15.82
CA PHE A 408 49.66 -6.47 -16.51
C PHE A 408 49.84 -6.39 -18.06
N ARG A 409 49.16 -7.33 -18.75
CA ARG A 409 49.07 -7.26 -20.25
C ARG A 409 48.48 -5.89 -20.67
N PHE A 410 48.85 -5.40 -21.82
CA PHE A 410 48.50 -4.07 -22.33
C PHE A 410 47.01 -3.73 -22.19
N PHE A 411 46.13 -4.60 -22.66
CA PHE A 411 44.67 -4.38 -22.60
C PHE A 411 44.15 -4.28 -21.14
N SER A 412 44.63 -5.12 -20.22
CA SER A 412 44.22 -5.06 -18.82
C SER A 412 44.70 -3.79 -18.13
N ARG A 413 45.93 -3.38 -18.41
CA ARG A 413 46.52 -2.16 -17.88
C ARG A 413 45.83 -0.91 -18.44
N PHE A 414 45.42 -0.94 -19.69
CA PHE A 414 44.68 0.14 -20.35
C PHE A 414 43.27 0.26 -19.76
N ARG A 415 42.55 -0.85 -19.59
CA ARG A 415 41.22 -0.89 -18.92
C ARG A 415 41.27 -0.33 -17.50
N LEU A 416 42.26 -0.76 -16.70
CA LEU A 416 42.45 -0.27 -15.36
C LEU A 416 42.73 1.24 -15.33
N ARG A 417 43.49 1.75 -16.28
CA ARG A 417 43.74 3.19 -16.44
C ARG A 417 42.47 3.94 -16.78
N ILE A 418 41.62 3.45 -17.70
CA ILE A 418 40.31 4.05 -18.02
C ILE A 418 39.43 4.11 -16.76
N LEU A 419 39.38 3.01 -15.95
CA LEU A 419 38.61 2.97 -14.71
C LEU A 419 39.10 4.06 -13.74
N LEU A 420 40.40 4.13 -13.49
CA LEU A 420 40.98 5.08 -12.55
C LEU A 420 40.87 6.55 -13.00
N GLN A 421 40.96 6.81 -14.30
CA GLN A 421 40.75 8.15 -14.86
C GLN A 421 39.30 8.60 -14.81
N ASN A 422 38.34 7.67 -14.94
CA ASN A 422 36.92 7.95 -14.97
C ASN A 422 36.19 7.54 -13.66
N LYS A 423 36.94 7.40 -12.53
CA LYS A 423 36.37 6.93 -11.24
C LYS A 423 35.11 7.68 -10.80
N SER A 424 35.05 9.00 -11.01
CA SER A 424 33.87 9.81 -10.72
C SER A 424 32.64 9.42 -11.55
N SER A 425 32.81 9.07 -12.82
CA SER A 425 31.70 8.65 -13.68
C SER A 425 31.23 7.24 -13.35
N TYR A 426 32.13 6.35 -13.00
CA TYR A 426 31.79 5.00 -12.52
C TYR A 426 31.15 5.03 -11.13
N PHE A 427 31.57 5.94 -10.24
CA PHE A 427 30.88 6.17 -8.97
C PHE A 427 29.44 6.68 -9.19
N THR A 428 29.27 7.60 -10.15
CA THR A 428 27.92 8.06 -10.54
C THR A 428 27.05 6.92 -11.10
N LEU A 429 27.65 6.04 -11.91
CA LEU A 429 26.97 4.83 -12.41
C LEU A 429 26.57 3.91 -11.24
N PHE A 430 27.46 3.69 -10.30
CA PHE A 430 27.20 2.89 -9.10
C PHE A 430 26.03 3.47 -8.28
N LEU A 431 26.03 4.78 -8.00
CA LEU A 431 24.90 5.44 -7.31
C LEU A 431 23.59 5.27 -8.08
N GLY A 432 23.63 5.41 -9.41
CA GLY A 432 22.42 5.22 -10.22
C GLY A 432 21.90 3.77 -10.20
N ILE A 433 22.80 2.78 -10.13
CA ILE A 433 22.42 1.38 -9.96
C ILE A 433 21.82 1.14 -8.58
N ILE A 434 22.32 1.80 -7.51
CA ILE A 434 21.68 1.76 -6.19
C ILE A 434 20.22 2.23 -6.29
N PHE A 435 19.98 3.41 -6.85
CA PHE A 435 18.63 3.94 -7.02
C PHE A 435 17.72 3.02 -7.85
N ALA A 436 18.27 2.46 -8.94
CA ALA A 436 17.55 1.52 -9.77
C ALA A 436 17.18 0.22 -9.01
N ASN A 437 18.10 -0.28 -8.20
CA ASN A 437 17.86 -1.48 -7.39
C ASN A 437 16.90 -1.21 -6.22
N ILE A 438 16.90 -0.02 -5.62
CA ILE A 438 15.89 0.36 -4.61
C ILE A 438 14.50 0.26 -5.22
N LEU A 439 14.30 0.87 -6.39
CA LEU A 439 13.01 0.86 -7.07
C LEU A 439 12.57 -0.56 -7.46
N LEU A 440 13.52 -1.36 -8.00
CA LEU A 440 13.25 -2.73 -8.40
C LEU A 440 12.95 -3.63 -7.20
N LEU A 441 13.69 -3.48 -6.09
CA LEU A 441 13.47 -4.22 -4.87
C LEU A 441 12.10 -3.90 -4.26
N PHE A 442 11.72 -2.61 -4.24
CA PHE A 442 10.41 -2.17 -3.79
C PHE A 442 9.27 -2.86 -4.59
N GLY A 443 9.38 -2.94 -5.91
CA GLY A 443 8.37 -3.61 -6.74
C GLY A 443 8.33 -5.13 -6.60
N MET A 444 9.44 -5.77 -6.23
CA MET A 444 9.55 -7.24 -6.19
C MET A 444 9.33 -7.86 -4.82
N MET A 445 9.45 -7.08 -3.74
CA MET A 445 9.42 -7.63 -2.38
C MET A 445 8.01 -7.89 -1.85
N MET A 446 6.99 -7.14 -2.29
CA MET A 446 5.66 -7.13 -1.66
C MET A 446 4.96 -8.49 -1.72
N LYS A 447 4.89 -9.10 -2.91
CA LYS A 447 4.20 -10.40 -3.04
C LYS A 447 4.83 -11.53 -2.21
N PRO A 448 6.16 -11.76 -2.22
CA PRO A 448 6.80 -12.73 -1.34
C PRO A 448 6.69 -12.41 0.15
N LEU A 449 6.66 -11.11 0.51
CA LEU A 449 6.46 -10.67 1.88
C LEU A 449 5.07 -11.10 2.40
N LEU A 450 4.00 -10.87 1.62
CA LEU A 450 2.65 -11.29 2.00
C LEU A 450 2.53 -12.82 2.12
N SER A 451 3.16 -13.57 1.20
CA SER A 451 3.16 -15.03 1.28
C SER A 451 3.93 -15.55 2.49
N HIS A 452 5.00 -14.87 2.90
CA HIS A 452 5.74 -15.20 4.11
C HIS A 452 4.93 -14.89 5.37
N TYR A 453 4.32 -13.71 5.42
CA TYR A 453 3.45 -13.31 6.52
C TYR A 453 2.31 -14.32 6.74
N GLN A 454 1.69 -14.82 5.67
CA GLN A 454 0.67 -15.86 5.76
C GLN A 454 1.19 -17.11 6.48
N THR A 455 2.37 -17.60 6.08
CA THR A 455 2.98 -18.79 6.68
C THR A 455 3.34 -18.53 8.15
N GLU A 456 3.95 -17.39 8.43
CA GLU A 456 4.40 -17.01 9.77
C GLU A 456 3.20 -16.78 10.72
N ALA A 457 2.13 -16.18 10.24
CA ALA A 457 0.93 -15.94 11.02
C ALA A 457 0.25 -17.27 11.44
N VAL A 458 0.19 -18.25 10.54
CA VAL A 458 -0.37 -19.58 10.86
C VAL A 458 0.56 -20.36 11.79
N GLU A 459 1.87 -20.37 11.53
CA GLU A 459 2.84 -21.09 12.37
C GLU A 459 2.92 -20.55 13.82
N ASN A 460 2.60 -19.29 14.04
CA ASN A 460 2.62 -18.63 15.35
C ASN A 460 1.23 -18.30 15.90
N MET A 461 0.18 -18.98 15.46
CA MET A 461 -1.14 -18.89 16.08
C MET A 461 -1.07 -19.29 17.57
N LEU A 462 -1.84 -18.60 18.42
CA LEU A 462 -1.88 -18.93 19.85
C LEU A 462 -2.56 -20.27 20.10
N ALA A 463 -3.59 -20.61 19.31
CA ALA A 463 -4.30 -21.88 19.36
C ALA A 463 -4.94 -22.15 17.97
N ASP A 464 -5.28 -23.43 17.66
CA ASP A 464 -5.96 -23.79 16.42
C ASP A 464 -7.35 -23.14 16.31
N TYR A 465 -8.02 -22.94 17.47
CA TYR A 465 -9.27 -22.23 17.61
C TYR A 465 -9.19 -21.23 18.76
N GLN A 466 -9.47 -19.97 18.48
CA GLN A 466 -9.63 -18.93 19.48
C GLN A 466 -11.07 -18.43 19.42
N TYR A 467 -11.80 -18.56 20.51
CA TYR A 467 -13.16 -18.07 20.63
C TYR A 467 -13.17 -16.81 21.49
N ILE A 468 -13.68 -15.73 20.97
CA ILE A 468 -13.97 -14.50 21.71
C ILE A 468 -15.47 -14.49 21.97
N LEU A 469 -15.86 -14.28 23.21
CA LEU A 469 -17.24 -14.41 23.66
C LEU A 469 -17.88 -13.04 23.89
N ASN A 470 -19.18 -12.95 23.61
CA ASN A 470 -20.02 -11.85 24.04
C ASN A 470 -20.36 -12.05 25.55
N VAL A 471 -19.49 -11.55 26.41
CA VAL A 471 -19.72 -11.59 27.86
C VAL A 471 -20.36 -10.27 28.26
N PRO A 472 -21.53 -10.28 28.91
CA PRO A 472 -22.12 -9.07 29.50
C PRO A 472 -21.16 -8.44 30.53
N ASP A 473 -21.11 -7.11 30.56
CA ASP A 473 -20.31 -6.41 31.57
C ASP A 473 -20.64 -6.89 32.97
N PRO A 474 -19.63 -6.97 33.87
CA PRO A 474 -19.85 -7.36 35.24
C PRO A 474 -20.88 -6.42 35.91
N ILE A 475 -21.81 -6.98 36.63
CA ILE A 475 -22.81 -6.21 37.38
C ILE A 475 -22.05 -5.52 38.52
N ASP A 476 -22.23 -4.21 38.71
CA ASP A 476 -21.67 -3.48 39.84
C ASP A 476 -22.06 -4.12 41.18
N GLU A 477 -21.13 -4.21 42.14
CA GLU A 477 -21.37 -4.81 43.45
C GLU A 477 -22.61 -4.20 44.17
N ASP A 478 -22.90 -2.93 43.91
CA ASP A 478 -24.07 -2.23 44.48
C ASP A 478 -25.39 -2.70 43.84
N ASP A 479 -25.39 -3.23 42.63
CA ASP A 479 -26.55 -3.73 41.89
C ASP A 479 -26.74 -5.26 41.99
N GLU A 480 -25.75 -6.02 42.45
CA GLU A 480 -25.81 -7.48 42.58
C GLU A 480 -26.97 -7.96 43.48
N TYR A 481 -27.34 -7.15 44.44
CA TYR A 481 -28.44 -7.44 45.39
C TYR A 481 -29.79 -6.82 44.97
N THR A 482 -29.84 -6.13 43.83
CA THR A 482 -31.12 -5.66 43.28
C THR A 482 -31.88 -6.80 42.63
N LEU A 483 -33.19 -6.68 42.53
CA LEU A 483 -34.04 -7.68 41.87
C LEU A 483 -33.59 -7.86 40.39
N MET A 484 -33.13 -6.80 39.75
CA MET A 484 -32.64 -6.78 38.38
C MET A 484 -31.30 -7.52 38.25
N GLY A 485 -30.36 -7.28 39.17
CA GLY A 485 -29.07 -7.99 39.19
C GLY A 485 -29.25 -9.50 39.45
N ILE A 486 -30.17 -9.89 40.33
CA ILE A 486 -30.49 -11.31 40.56
C ILE A 486 -31.12 -11.95 39.32
N VAL A 487 -32.03 -11.25 38.64
CA VAL A 487 -32.66 -11.74 37.40
C VAL A 487 -31.62 -11.83 36.26
N GLN A 488 -30.73 -10.86 36.13
CA GLN A 488 -29.66 -10.86 35.14
C GLN A 488 -28.68 -12.01 35.40
N LYS A 489 -28.28 -12.24 36.67
CA LYS A 489 -27.42 -13.36 37.08
C LYS A 489 -28.07 -14.73 36.83
N LEU A 490 -29.40 -14.83 36.97
CA LEU A 490 -30.19 -16.04 36.66
C LEU A 490 -30.38 -16.26 35.16
N LEU A 491 -30.38 -15.19 34.35
CA LEU A 491 -30.53 -15.21 32.93
C LEU A 491 -29.18 -15.27 32.21
N THR A 492 -28.06 -15.00 32.91
CA THR A 492 -26.71 -15.13 32.32
C THR A 492 -26.44 -16.61 32.08
N PRO A 493 -26.32 -17.04 30.82
CA PRO A 493 -26.09 -18.44 30.50
C PRO A 493 -24.75 -18.91 31.03
N SER A 494 -24.62 -20.21 31.29
CA SER A 494 -23.32 -20.80 31.61
C SER A 494 -22.43 -20.77 30.37
N LEU A 495 -21.49 -19.85 30.33
CA LEU A 495 -20.46 -19.76 29.27
C LEU A 495 -19.40 -20.89 29.39
N LYS A 496 -19.60 -21.86 30.31
CA LYS A 496 -18.66 -22.96 30.53
C LYS A 496 -18.85 -24.05 29.49
N THR A 497 -17.76 -24.45 28.87
CA THR A 497 -17.71 -25.61 27.97
C THR A 497 -17.25 -26.87 28.72
N ASN A 498 -17.67 -28.05 28.23
CA ASN A 498 -17.20 -29.36 28.70
C ASN A 498 -16.12 -29.95 27.82
N THR A 499 -15.69 -29.25 26.78
CA THR A 499 -14.65 -29.69 25.86
C THR A 499 -13.31 -29.82 26.58
N GLU A 500 -12.65 -30.97 26.49
CA GLU A 500 -11.36 -31.23 27.14
C GLU A 500 -10.24 -30.40 26.52
N GLY A 501 -9.28 -29.92 27.31
CA GLY A 501 -8.09 -29.24 26.84
C GLY A 501 -8.26 -27.75 26.56
N VAL A 502 -9.47 -27.21 26.77
CA VAL A 502 -9.76 -25.78 26.58
C VAL A 502 -9.14 -24.96 27.73
N GLU A 503 -8.65 -23.77 27.40
CA GLU A 503 -8.08 -22.80 28.34
C GLU A 503 -8.78 -21.44 28.18
N THR A 504 -9.11 -20.80 29.31
CA THR A 504 -9.71 -19.47 29.33
C THR A 504 -8.67 -18.38 29.19
N PHE A 505 -9.02 -17.31 28.51
CA PHE A 505 -8.27 -16.06 28.47
C PHE A 505 -9.19 -14.86 28.57
N ALA A 506 -8.62 -13.70 28.90
CA ALA A 506 -9.30 -12.41 28.82
C ALA A 506 -8.70 -11.57 27.69
N LEU A 507 -9.51 -10.76 27.03
CA LEU A 507 -9.08 -9.88 25.95
C LEU A 507 -9.81 -8.54 26.08
N THR A 508 -9.03 -7.45 26.02
CA THR A 508 -9.58 -6.09 25.84
C THR A 508 -8.82 -5.38 24.74
N SER A 509 -9.39 -4.30 24.22
CA SER A 509 -8.80 -3.50 23.16
C SER A 509 -8.57 -2.07 23.64
N LEU A 510 -7.31 -1.64 23.62
CA LEU A 510 -6.91 -0.29 23.99
C LEU A 510 -6.30 0.44 22.78
N LYS A 511 -6.28 1.76 22.81
CA LYS A 511 -5.55 2.58 21.82
C LYS A 511 -4.17 2.95 22.35
N ASN A 512 -3.14 2.79 21.54
CA ASN A 512 -1.82 3.31 21.90
C ASN A 512 -1.76 4.83 21.72
N ILE A 513 -0.78 5.47 22.35
CA ILE A 513 -0.57 6.93 22.30
C ILE A 513 0.74 7.25 21.59
N PRO A 514 0.78 7.18 20.24
CA PRO A 514 1.99 7.52 19.49
C PRO A 514 2.19 9.03 19.44
N LYS A 515 3.45 9.50 19.53
CA LYS A 515 3.80 10.92 19.65
C LYS A 515 3.37 11.83 18.48
N ASN A 516 3.13 11.31 17.29
CA ASN A 516 2.87 12.09 16.07
C ASN A 516 1.81 11.47 15.15
N ARG A 517 0.95 10.58 15.63
CA ARG A 517 -0.02 9.82 14.82
C ARG A 517 -1.31 9.61 15.59
N GLU A 518 -2.35 9.21 14.89
CA GLU A 518 -3.55 8.65 15.53
C GLU A 518 -3.21 7.31 16.18
N GLY A 519 -3.81 7.04 17.34
CA GLY A 519 -3.64 5.78 18.05
C GLY A 519 -4.41 4.67 17.33
N GLU A 520 -3.80 3.49 17.24
CA GLU A 520 -4.47 2.29 16.72
C GLU A 520 -4.81 1.31 17.83
N SER A 521 -5.72 0.40 17.53
CA SER A 521 -6.21 -0.62 18.46
C SER A 521 -5.11 -1.65 18.76
N ILE A 522 -4.91 -1.93 20.04
CA ILE A 522 -3.95 -2.89 20.58
C ILE A 522 -4.69 -3.93 21.38
N SER A 523 -4.52 -5.18 21.04
CA SER A 523 -5.10 -6.31 21.78
C SER A 523 -4.34 -6.56 23.07
N VAL A 524 -5.01 -6.50 24.21
CA VAL A 524 -4.42 -6.79 25.52
C VAL A 524 -4.97 -8.10 26.03
N TYR A 525 -4.11 -9.10 26.16
CA TYR A 525 -4.45 -10.46 26.57
C TYR A 525 -4.12 -10.69 28.04
N GLY A 526 -5.09 -11.18 28.81
CA GLY A 526 -4.90 -11.78 30.11
C GLY A 526 -4.74 -13.30 29.98
N ILE A 527 -3.56 -13.82 30.26
CA ILE A 527 -3.17 -15.22 30.02
C ILE A 527 -2.96 -15.96 31.34
N GLN A 528 -3.38 -17.23 31.42
CA GLN A 528 -3.11 -18.10 32.55
C GLN A 528 -1.63 -18.29 32.77
N LYS A 529 -1.14 -18.26 34.04
CA LYS A 529 0.31 -18.37 34.34
C LYS A 529 0.94 -19.67 33.83
N ASP A 530 0.17 -20.76 33.80
CA ASP A 530 0.60 -22.07 33.31
C ASP A 530 -0.03 -22.43 31.95
N SER A 531 -0.21 -21.44 31.08
CA SER A 531 -0.84 -21.63 29.76
C SER A 531 -0.14 -22.71 28.94
N LYS A 532 -0.95 -23.57 28.32
CA LYS A 532 -0.48 -24.59 27.38
C LYS A 532 -0.38 -24.06 25.95
N TYR A 533 -1.04 -22.95 25.69
CA TYR A 533 -1.17 -22.35 24.36
C TYR A 533 -0.20 -21.19 24.15
N VAL A 534 -0.03 -20.34 25.14
CA VAL A 534 0.82 -19.14 25.04
C VAL A 534 2.10 -19.34 25.83
N SER A 535 3.22 -19.40 25.11
CA SER A 535 4.55 -19.58 25.72
C SER A 535 5.26 -18.24 26.02
N ALA A 536 4.52 -17.14 26.06
CA ALA A 536 5.06 -15.84 26.42
C ALA A 536 5.50 -15.82 27.90
N GLU A 537 6.63 -15.18 28.20
CA GLU A 537 7.01 -14.91 29.60
C GLU A 537 6.08 -13.83 30.15
N LEU A 538 5.39 -14.12 31.26
CA LEU A 538 4.46 -13.22 31.92
C LEU A 538 5.05 -12.65 33.21
N PHE A 539 4.82 -11.36 33.47
CA PHE A 539 5.38 -10.62 34.60
C PHE A 539 4.29 -9.92 35.39
N GLU A 540 4.38 -9.93 36.73
CA GLU A 540 3.44 -9.22 37.62
C GLU A 540 3.71 -7.69 37.63
N ASP A 541 4.93 -7.24 37.29
CA ASP A 541 5.37 -5.85 37.33
C ASP A 541 5.64 -5.26 35.93
N GLY A 542 5.03 -5.81 34.88
CA GLY A 542 5.21 -5.35 33.51
C GLY A 542 4.55 -6.23 32.48
N VAL A 543 4.82 -5.98 31.22
CA VAL A 543 4.14 -6.65 30.11
C VAL A 543 5.11 -7.31 29.13
N THR A 544 4.64 -8.33 28.45
CA THR A 544 5.25 -8.86 27.22
C THR A 544 4.49 -8.30 26.02
N ILE A 545 5.21 -7.77 25.05
CA ILE A 545 4.62 -7.22 23.80
C ILE A 545 4.91 -8.14 22.61
N SER A 546 4.05 -8.10 21.60
CA SER A 546 4.31 -8.79 20.32
C SER A 546 5.53 -8.19 19.60
N ASP A 547 6.22 -9.01 18.84
CA ASP A 547 7.36 -8.59 18.01
C ASP A 547 6.94 -7.57 16.94
N GLY A 548 5.74 -7.71 16.36
CA GLY A 548 5.16 -6.72 15.47
C GLY A 548 5.01 -5.35 16.13
N TYR A 549 4.52 -5.30 17.38
CA TYR A 549 4.44 -4.06 18.16
C TYR A 549 5.82 -3.45 18.40
N ALA A 550 6.77 -4.28 18.84
CA ALA A 550 8.14 -3.85 19.12
C ALA A 550 8.83 -3.29 17.87
N GLU A 551 8.67 -3.93 16.70
CA GLU A 551 9.27 -3.49 15.44
C GLU A 551 8.63 -2.19 14.91
N LYS A 552 7.30 -2.10 14.93
CA LYS A 552 6.54 -0.93 14.45
C LYS A 552 6.87 0.34 15.21
N TYR A 553 6.87 0.27 16.54
CA TYR A 553 7.08 1.44 17.42
C TYR A 553 8.53 1.58 17.89
N GLY A 554 9.41 0.65 17.51
CA GLY A 554 10.82 0.65 17.91
C GLY A 554 11.01 0.42 19.40
N MET A 555 10.04 -0.26 20.07
CA MET A 555 10.05 -0.53 21.51
C MET A 555 11.07 -1.62 21.86
N LYS A 556 11.64 -1.50 23.04
CA LYS A 556 12.65 -2.42 23.59
C LYS A 556 12.30 -2.79 25.02
N VAL A 557 12.85 -3.89 25.46
CA VAL A 557 12.78 -4.26 26.89
C VAL A 557 13.34 -3.11 27.76
N GLY A 558 12.56 -2.70 28.76
CA GLY A 558 12.82 -1.58 29.66
C GLY A 558 12.15 -0.26 29.25
N ASP A 559 11.53 -0.19 28.08
CA ASP A 559 10.74 0.99 27.67
C ASP A 559 9.37 0.98 28.36
N THR A 560 8.75 2.16 28.45
CA THR A 560 7.40 2.32 28.99
C THR A 560 6.38 2.41 27.86
N LEU A 561 5.34 1.59 27.96
CA LEU A 561 4.21 1.55 27.05
C LEU A 561 3.02 2.30 27.68
N GLU A 562 2.43 3.24 26.93
CA GLU A 562 1.21 3.94 27.34
C GLU A 562 0.05 3.55 26.42
N LEU A 563 -1.04 3.09 26.99
CA LEU A 563 -2.28 2.71 26.31
C LEU A 563 -3.45 3.48 26.93
N LYS A 564 -4.45 3.82 26.10
CA LYS A 564 -5.63 4.59 26.49
C LYS A 564 -6.90 3.83 26.12
N GLU A 565 -7.93 3.94 26.96
CA GLU A 565 -9.28 3.51 26.59
C GLU A 565 -9.76 4.23 25.34
N PRO A 566 -10.43 3.53 24.41
CA PRO A 566 -10.85 4.12 23.14
C PRO A 566 -11.74 5.36 23.29
N TYR A 567 -12.60 5.38 24.32
CA TYR A 567 -13.66 6.38 24.51
C TYR A 567 -13.63 7.07 25.88
N GLU A 568 -12.71 6.67 26.75
CA GLU A 568 -12.53 7.23 28.09
C GLU A 568 -11.19 7.93 28.24
N ASP A 569 -11.05 8.79 29.28
CA ASP A 569 -9.77 9.45 29.57
C ASP A 569 -8.86 8.62 30.49
N LYS A 570 -9.12 7.29 30.61
CA LYS A 570 -8.30 6.38 31.41
C LYS A 570 -7.08 5.95 30.59
N THR A 571 -5.89 6.07 31.18
CA THR A 571 -4.61 5.71 30.54
C THR A 571 -3.86 4.73 31.43
N TYR A 572 -3.32 3.70 30.83
CA TYR A 572 -2.53 2.64 31.46
C TYR A 572 -1.07 2.78 31.07
N SER A 573 -0.14 2.50 32.00
CA SER A 573 1.30 2.61 31.77
C SER A 573 2.01 1.35 32.24
N PHE A 574 2.64 0.65 31.31
CA PHE A 574 3.31 -0.64 31.56
C PHE A 574 4.78 -0.58 31.20
N GLU A 575 5.65 -1.27 31.94
CA GLU A 575 7.04 -1.50 31.56
C GLU A 575 7.15 -2.76 30.67
N VAL A 576 7.79 -2.65 29.53
CA VAL A 576 8.06 -3.77 28.61
C VAL A 576 9.15 -4.65 29.20
N LYS A 577 8.84 -5.88 29.60
CA LYS A 577 9.80 -6.85 30.17
C LYS A 577 10.29 -7.88 29.16
N SER A 578 9.47 -8.24 28.17
CA SER A 578 9.82 -9.24 27.16
C SER A 578 9.14 -8.95 25.82
N ILE A 579 9.61 -9.60 24.76
CA ILE A 579 9.04 -9.55 23.41
C ILE A 579 8.74 -10.99 22.99
N TYR A 580 7.51 -11.23 22.54
CA TYR A 580 7.01 -12.53 22.13
C TYR A 580 6.73 -12.56 20.61
N ALA A 581 7.15 -13.63 19.93
CA ALA A 581 6.89 -13.82 18.51
C ALA A 581 5.39 -14.10 18.27
N TYR A 582 4.66 -13.08 17.91
CA TYR A 582 3.23 -13.14 17.57
C TYR A 582 2.92 -12.13 16.45
N PRO A 583 3.04 -12.55 15.17
CA PRO A 583 2.80 -11.67 14.04
C PRO A 583 1.30 -11.43 13.74
N GLY A 584 0.40 -12.17 14.40
CA GLY A 584 -1.04 -12.12 14.14
C GLY A 584 -1.71 -10.78 14.49
N ALA A 585 -1.19 -10.07 15.52
CA ALA A 585 -1.71 -8.77 15.92
C ALA A 585 -0.66 -7.93 16.67
N LEU A 586 -0.96 -6.63 16.82
CA LEU A 586 -0.26 -5.77 17.77
C LEU A 586 -0.84 -6.08 19.16
N ALA A 587 -0.09 -6.83 19.97
CA ALA A 587 -0.60 -7.42 21.20
C ALA A 587 0.30 -7.15 22.40
N VAL A 588 -0.35 -7.14 23.58
CA VAL A 588 0.25 -7.05 24.90
C VAL A 588 -0.25 -8.25 25.71
N PHE A 589 0.62 -8.90 26.45
CA PHE A 589 0.32 -10.08 27.24
C PHE A 589 0.61 -9.82 28.72
N LEU A 590 -0.37 -10.09 29.56
CA LEU A 590 -0.36 -9.95 31.02
C LEU A 590 -0.75 -11.29 31.67
N PRO A 591 -0.32 -11.56 32.90
CA PRO A 591 -0.96 -12.61 33.70
C PRO A 591 -2.45 -12.30 33.92
N MET A 592 -3.29 -13.34 33.96
CA MET A 592 -4.74 -13.21 34.12
C MET A 592 -5.12 -12.43 35.36
N ASP A 593 -4.47 -12.70 36.51
CA ASP A 593 -4.71 -12.02 37.78
C ASP A 593 -4.37 -10.51 37.69
N VAL A 594 -3.26 -10.16 37.07
CA VAL A 594 -2.89 -8.76 36.83
C VAL A 594 -3.85 -8.07 35.87
N PHE A 595 -4.31 -8.78 34.81
CA PHE A 595 -5.33 -8.27 33.90
C PHE A 595 -6.64 -7.93 34.64
N CYS A 596 -7.15 -8.86 35.45
CA CYS A 596 -8.39 -8.63 36.20
C CYS A 596 -8.25 -7.47 37.18
N GLU A 597 -7.10 -7.33 37.87
CA GLU A 597 -6.85 -6.22 38.79
C GLU A 597 -6.77 -4.87 38.07
N GLU A 598 -6.06 -4.80 36.95
CA GLU A 598 -5.82 -3.54 36.19
C GLU A 598 -7.08 -2.99 35.51
N PHE A 599 -7.97 -3.91 35.06
CA PHE A 599 -9.19 -3.56 34.32
C PHE A 599 -10.47 -3.67 35.20
N ASP A 600 -10.34 -3.75 36.52
CA ASP A 600 -11.45 -3.80 37.48
C ASP A 600 -12.42 -4.98 37.23
N HIS A 601 -11.93 -6.15 36.81
CA HIS A 601 -12.72 -7.36 36.58
C HIS A 601 -12.64 -8.34 37.76
N PRO A 602 -13.68 -9.19 37.97
CA PRO A 602 -13.64 -10.28 38.94
C PRO A 602 -12.49 -11.27 38.68
N GLU A 603 -11.98 -11.93 39.73
CA GLU A 603 -10.87 -12.90 39.63
C GLU A 603 -11.17 -14.10 38.69
N ASP A 604 -12.44 -14.43 38.47
CA ASP A 604 -12.91 -15.51 37.61
C ASP A 604 -13.38 -15.04 36.24
N TYR A 605 -13.11 -13.79 35.91
CA TYR A 605 -13.45 -13.20 34.60
C TYR A 605 -12.66 -13.84 33.45
N PHE A 606 -13.35 -14.11 32.37
CA PHE A 606 -12.79 -14.45 31.08
C PHE A 606 -13.80 -14.10 29.98
N ASN A 607 -13.34 -13.80 28.81
CA ASN A 607 -14.16 -13.58 27.62
C ASN A 607 -13.63 -14.29 26.40
N GLY A 608 -12.80 -15.33 26.57
CA GLY A 608 -12.35 -16.13 25.45
C GLY A 608 -11.85 -17.52 25.84
N TYR A 609 -11.77 -18.38 24.83
CA TYR A 609 -11.27 -19.74 24.92
C TYR A 609 -10.20 -20.02 23.86
N PHE A 610 -9.08 -20.63 24.27
CA PHE A 610 -8.15 -21.33 23.41
C PHE A 610 -8.49 -22.81 23.37
N SER A 611 -8.50 -23.39 22.17
CA SER A 611 -8.75 -24.82 21.96
C SER A 611 -8.00 -25.34 20.73
N ASN A 612 -7.62 -26.63 20.75
CA ASN A 612 -7.12 -27.34 19.57
C ASN A 612 -8.22 -28.15 18.86
N GLU A 613 -9.43 -28.21 19.47
CA GLU A 613 -10.58 -28.86 18.87
C GLU A 613 -11.77 -27.90 18.85
N PRO A 614 -12.70 -28.04 17.87
CA PRO A 614 -13.87 -27.17 17.82
C PRO A 614 -14.73 -27.32 19.07
N ILE A 615 -15.11 -26.21 19.70
CA ILE A 615 -16.07 -26.22 20.82
C ILE A 615 -17.48 -26.26 20.22
N THR A 616 -18.22 -27.32 20.51
CA THR A 616 -19.56 -27.57 19.94
C THR A 616 -20.72 -27.41 20.91
N ASP A 617 -20.43 -27.18 22.18
CA ASP A 617 -21.42 -27.04 23.29
C ASP A 617 -21.67 -25.58 23.69
N LEU A 618 -21.07 -24.61 23.00
CA LEU A 618 -21.37 -23.20 23.10
C LEU A 618 -22.43 -22.82 22.07
N GLU A 619 -23.43 -22.04 22.46
CA GLU A 619 -24.38 -21.45 21.53
C GLU A 619 -23.70 -20.38 20.65
N GLU A 620 -23.97 -20.36 19.38
CA GLU A 620 -23.39 -19.39 18.43
C GLU A 620 -23.67 -17.93 18.80
N SER A 621 -24.79 -17.65 19.49
CA SER A 621 -25.17 -16.32 19.96
C SER A 621 -24.20 -15.72 20.98
N TYR A 622 -23.42 -16.56 21.68
CA TYR A 622 -22.41 -16.12 22.65
C TYR A 622 -21.02 -16.01 22.07
N ILE A 623 -20.81 -16.40 20.82
CA ILE A 623 -19.53 -16.30 20.13
C ILE A 623 -19.51 -14.98 19.36
N ALA A 624 -18.72 -14.02 19.84
CA ALA A 624 -18.48 -12.77 19.11
C ALA A 624 -17.63 -13.03 17.87
N THR A 625 -16.54 -13.78 18.04
CA THR A 625 -15.59 -14.10 16.95
C THR A 625 -14.95 -15.46 17.21
N LYS A 626 -14.76 -16.21 16.13
CA LYS A 626 -13.97 -17.44 16.10
C LYS A 626 -12.79 -17.22 15.15
N ILE A 627 -11.57 -17.32 15.66
CA ILE A 627 -10.34 -17.18 14.88
C ILE A 627 -9.77 -18.59 14.62
N THR A 628 -9.57 -18.93 13.35
CA THR A 628 -9.05 -20.21 12.87
C THR A 628 -7.91 -20.01 11.89
N GLU A 629 -7.27 -21.08 11.44
CA GLU A 629 -6.27 -21.04 10.36
C GLU A 629 -6.86 -20.41 9.07
N ASP A 630 -8.12 -20.69 8.73
CA ASP A 630 -8.74 -20.09 7.56
C ASP A 630 -8.88 -18.57 7.71
N ASP A 631 -9.19 -18.08 8.92
CA ASP A 631 -9.30 -16.64 9.19
C ASP A 631 -7.94 -15.94 9.10
N MET A 632 -6.88 -16.56 9.60
CA MET A 632 -5.52 -16.04 9.45
C MET A 632 -5.09 -16.00 7.98
N THR A 633 -5.51 -16.98 7.18
CA THR A 633 -5.19 -17.03 5.74
C THR A 633 -6.08 -16.10 4.90
N LYS A 634 -7.27 -15.71 5.38
CA LYS A 634 -8.14 -14.69 4.74
C LYS A 634 -7.37 -13.42 4.42
N ILE A 635 -6.57 -12.89 5.36
CA ILE A 635 -5.80 -11.66 5.19
C ILE A 635 -4.92 -11.75 3.95
N SER A 636 -4.11 -12.80 3.85
CA SER A 636 -3.20 -12.96 2.71
C SER A 636 -3.95 -13.28 1.41
N ARG A 637 -5.02 -14.06 1.47
CA ARG A 637 -5.87 -14.38 0.31
C ARG A 637 -6.49 -13.09 -0.25
N GLN A 638 -7.11 -12.29 0.60
CA GLN A 638 -7.73 -11.03 0.20
C GLN A 638 -6.70 -10.02 -0.32
N LEU A 639 -5.57 -9.84 0.36
CA LEU A 639 -4.50 -8.95 -0.11
C LEU A 639 -3.88 -9.40 -1.44
N ASN A 640 -3.76 -10.71 -1.68
CA ASN A 640 -3.30 -11.21 -2.97
C ASN A 640 -4.29 -10.92 -4.11
N VAL A 641 -5.59 -11.03 -3.86
CA VAL A 641 -6.63 -10.71 -4.84
C VAL A 641 -6.68 -9.20 -5.05
N SER A 642 -6.78 -8.43 -3.98
CA SER A 642 -6.92 -6.96 -4.03
C SER A 642 -5.70 -6.25 -4.61
N MET A 643 -4.49 -6.62 -4.15
CA MET A 643 -3.25 -5.91 -4.47
C MET A 643 -2.34 -6.65 -5.47
N GLY A 644 -2.68 -7.88 -5.85
CA GLY A 644 -1.84 -8.69 -6.72
C GLY A 644 -1.54 -8.05 -8.08
N GLU A 645 -2.53 -7.45 -8.71
CA GLU A 645 -2.38 -6.70 -9.97
C GLU A 645 -1.57 -5.41 -9.77
N MET A 646 -1.77 -4.70 -8.66
CA MET A 646 -0.99 -3.51 -8.32
C MET A 646 0.49 -3.83 -8.18
N PHE A 647 0.85 -4.86 -7.43
CA PHE A 647 2.25 -5.27 -7.27
C PHE A 647 2.88 -5.66 -8.60
N GLN A 648 2.11 -6.33 -9.48
CA GLN A 648 2.57 -6.65 -10.82
C GLN A 648 2.80 -5.39 -11.67
N LEU A 649 1.91 -4.41 -11.60
CA LEU A 649 2.04 -3.14 -12.30
C LEU A 649 3.26 -2.35 -11.80
N ILE A 650 3.44 -2.20 -10.49
CA ILE A 650 4.60 -1.55 -9.87
C ILE A 650 5.90 -2.26 -10.28
N ASN A 651 5.89 -3.59 -10.35
CA ASN A 651 7.05 -4.39 -10.75
C ASN A 651 7.43 -4.11 -12.22
N VAL A 652 6.47 -4.17 -13.15
CA VAL A 652 6.69 -3.83 -14.57
C VAL A 652 7.19 -2.39 -14.72
N PHE A 653 6.57 -1.45 -14.03
CA PHE A 653 6.97 -0.05 -14.03
C PHE A 653 8.42 0.13 -13.53
N SER A 654 8.77 -0.53 -12.43
CA SER A 654 10.11 -0.51 -11.85
C SER A 654 11.17 -1.07 -12.81
N ILE A 655 10.87 -2.16 -13.51
CA ILE A 655 11.76 -2.76 -14.52
C ILE A 655 11.99 -1.78 -15.69
N VAL A 656 10.94 -1.12 -16.17
CA VAL A 656 11.05 -0.14 -17.25
C VAL A 656 11.92 1.04 -16.82
N LEU A 657 11.67 1.60 -15.62
CA LEU A 657 12.48 2.70 -15.09
C LEU A 657 13.94 2.28 -14.84
N PHE A 658 14.15 1.06 -14.34
CA PHE A 658 15.48 0.48 -14.16
C PHE A 658 16.26 0.44 -15.48
N MET A 659 15.65 -0.07 -16.56
CA MET A 659 16.28 -0.12 -17.88
C MET A 659 16.59 1.28 -18.43
N LEU A 660 15.66 2.22 -18.32
CA LEU A 660 15.85 3.61 -18.76
C LEU A 660 17.02 4.27 -18.03
N LEU A 661 17.13 4.06 -16.73
CA LEU A 661 18.17 4.65 -15.89
C LEU A 661 19.56 4.09 -16.24
N ILE A 662 19.72 2.77 -16.34
CA ILE A 662 21.00 2.15 -16.72
C ILE A 662 21.39 2.56 -18.15
N TYR A 663 20.44 2.60 -19.08
CA TYR A 663 20.71 3.07 -20.44
C TYR A 663 21.26 4.51 -20.44
N LEU A 664 20.61 5.41 -19.71
CA LEU A 664 21.03 6.81 -19.63
C LEU A 664 22.45 6.94 -19.07
N LEU A 665 22.73 6.28 -17.95
CA LEU A 665 24.01 6.37 -17.26
C LEU A 665 25.16 5.77 -18.07
N THR A 666 24.96 4.60 -18.68
CA THR A 666 25.98 3.97 -19.54
C THR A 666 26.23 4.78 -20.80
N LYS A 667 25.19 5.36 -21.40
CA LYS A 667 25.32 6.28 -22.54
C LYS A 667 26.17 7.50 -22.20
N LEU A 668 25.95 8.12 -21.02
CA LEU A 668 26.74 9.27 -20.57
C LEU A 668 28.21 8.93 -20.35
N ILE A 669 28.55 7.71 -19.93
CA ILE A 669 29.94 7.25 -19.82
C ILE A 669 30.59 7.14 -21.21
N ILE A 670 29.90 6.59 -22.20
CA ILE A 670 30.43 6.46 -23.58
C ILE A 670 30.59 7.84 -24.21
N GLU A 671 29.61 8.73 -24.09
CA GLU A 671 29.68 10.09 -24.56
C GLU A 671 30.88 10.87 -23.99
N LYS A 672 31.18 10.66 -22.70
CA LYS A 672 32.37 11.26 -22.07
C LYS A 672 33.68 10.76 -22.62
N ASN A 673 33.73 9.53 -23.13
CA ASN A 673 34.94 8.93 -23.72
C ASN A 673 34.98 9.02 -25.23
N THR A 674 34.06 9.75 -25.89
CA THR A 674 33.94 9.83 -27.36
C THR A 674 35.24 10.26 -28.03
N THR A 675 35.91 11.31 -27.54
CA THR A 675 37.20 11.78 -28.06
C THR A 675 38.28 10.71 -27.95
N SER A 676 38.38 10.03 -26.82
CA SER A 676 39.37 8.95 -26.65
C SER A 676 39.07 7.75 -27.54
N ILE A 677 37.78 7.41 -27.73
CA ILE A 677 37.33 6.35 -28.65
C ILE A 677 37.67 6.72 -30.10
N SER A 678 37.40 7.97 -30.51
CA SER A 678 37.75 8.48 -31.85
C SER A 678 39.27 8.43 -32.10
N MET A 679 40.09 8.81 -31.11
CA MET A 679 41.55 8.73 -31.21
C MET A 679 42.04 7.29 -31.39
N VAL A 680 41.49 6.33 -30.63
CA VAL A 680 41.84 4.91 -30.77
C VAL A 680 41.43 4.37 -32.16
N LYS A 681 40.29 4.85 -32.74
CA LYS A 681 39.90 4.53 -34.13
C LYS A 681 40.90 5.06 -35.14
N ILE A 682 41.41 6.29 -34.97
CA ILE A 682 42.43 6.89 -35.85
C ILE A 682 43.74 6.07 -35.77
N LEU A 683 44.06 5.52 -34.61
CA LEU A 683 45.25 4.65 -34.43
C LEU A 683 45.11 3.27 -35.08
N GLY A 684 43.98 2.99 -35.75
CA GLY A 684 43.76 1.77 -36.53
C GLY A 684 43.19 0.59 -35.74
N TYR A 685 42.73 0.80 -34.52
CA TYR A 685 42.09 -0.27 -33.76
C TYR A 685 40.72 -0.62 -34.34
N GLU A 686 40.43 -1.91 -34.43
CA GLU A 686 39.13 -2.42 -34.88
C GLU A 686 38.03 -2.16 -33.86
N ASN A 687 36.78 -2.10 -34.34
CA ASN A 687 35.61 -1.89 -33.45
C ASN A 687 35.52 -2.92 -32.31
N ARG A 688 35.92 -4.19 -32.54
CA ARG A 688 35.96 -5.24 -31.52
C ARG A 688 37.00 -4.97 -30.42
N GLU A 689 38.16 -4.43 -30.79
CA GLU A 689 39.23 -4.07 -29.87
C GLU A 689 38.84 -2.86 -29.03
N ILE A 690 38.20 -1.86 -29.63
CA ILE A 690 37.67 -0.68 -28.95
C ILE A 690 36.60 -1.08 -27.94
N LEU A 691 35.72 -2.00 -28.30
CA LEU A 691 34.73 -2.56 -27.39
C LEU A 691 35.40 -3.26 -26.21
N SER A 692 36.41 -4.08 -26.49
CA SER A 692 37.18 -4.76 -25.47
C SER A 692 37.88 -3.80 -24.50
N LEU A 693 38.20 -2.59 -24.92
CA LEU A 693 38.83 -1.58 -24.09
C LEU A 693 37.81 -0.83 -23.19
N TYR A 694 36.72 -0.34 -23.79
CA TYR A 694 35.78 0.56 -23.11
C TYR A 694 34.56 -0.15 -22.56
N LEU A 695 33.90 -0.99 -23.37
CA LEU A 695 32.66 -1.68 -22.93
C LEU A 695 32.95 -2.75 -21.89
N THR A 696 34.01 -3.55 -22.06
CA THR A 696 34.37 -4.57 -21.07
C THR A 696 34.70 -3.96 -19.72
N ALA A 697 35.40 -2.82 -19.67
CA ALA A 697 35.66 -2.12 -18.43
C ALA A 697 34.37 -1.68 -17.73
N THR A 698 33.42 -1.12 -18.50
CA THR A 698 32.11 -0.72 -17.98
C THR A 698 31.29 -1.94 -17.54
N THR A 699 31.35 -3.06 -18.27
CA THR A 699 30.66 -4.31 -17.95
C THR A 699 31.09 -4.83 -16.58
N TRP A 700 32.39 -4.91 -16.31
CA TRP A 700 32.89 -5.34 -15.00
C TRP A 700 32.41 -4.42 -13.86
N VAL A 701 32.43 -3.10 -14.09
CA VAL A 701 31.90 -2.15 -13.10
C VAL A 701 30.42 -2.38 -12.86
N VAL A 702 29.63 -2.58 -13.91
CA VAL A 702 28.17 -2.83 -13.77
C VAL A 702 27.91 -4.13 -13.01
N ILE A 703 28.59 -5.24 -13.36
CA ILE A 703 28.44 -6.53 -12.68
C ILE A 703 28.70 -6.39 -11.17
N VAL A 704 29.85 -5.77 -10.83
CA VAL A 704 30.23 -5.55 -9.42
C VAL A 704 29.25 -4.57 -8.74
N SER A 705 28.85 -3.52 -9.46
CA SER A 705 27.94 -2.49 -8.94
C SER A 705 26.54 -3.05 -8.67
N ILE A 706 25.99 -3.93 -9.53
CA ILE A 706 24.68 -4.57 -9.28
C ILE A 706 24.78 -5.39 -7.99
N GLY A 707 25.80 -6.24 -7.80
CA GLY A 707 25.94 -7.03 -6.60
C GLY A 707 26.14 -6.19 -5.33
N ALA A 708 27.05 -5.22 -5.35
CA ALA A 708 27.30 -4.36 -4.19
C ALA A 708 26.11 -3.46 -3.85
N SER A 709 25.37 -2.98 -4.85
CA SER A 709 24.22 -2.12 -4.64
C SER A 709 23.01 -2.85 -4.04
N LEU A 710 22.88 -4.17 -4.21
CA LEU A 710 21.81 -4.95 -3.58
C LEU A 710 21.88 -4.89 -2.05
N ILE A 711 23.10 -4.96 -1.49
CA ILE A 711 23.30 -4.88 -0.03
C ILE A 711 22.87 -3.50 0.48
N ILE A 712 23.26 -2.45 -0.24
CA ILE A 712 22.91 -1.06 0.14
C ILE A 712 21.42 -0.82 -0.05
N ALA A 713 20.86 -1.28 -1.16
CA ALA A 713 19.42 -1.15 -1.45
C ALA A 713 18.58 -1.86 -0.39
N SER A 714 18.96 -3.07 0.04
CA SER A 714 18.28 -3.81 1.11
C SER A 714 18.30 -3.05 2.44
N ALA A 715 19.44 -2.47 2.82
CA ALA A 715 19.55 -1.68 4.04
C ALA A 715 18.69 -0.40 4.00
N LEU A 716 18.63 0.27 2.84
CA LEU A 716 17.82 1.47 2.66
C LEU A 716 16.33 1.17 2.59
N ILE A 717 15.95 0.10 1.89
CA ILE A 717 14.54 -0.26 1.77
C ILE A 717 13.94 -0.68 3.11
N ARG A 718 14.72 -1.31 3.99
CA ARG A 718 14.29 -1.62 5.36
C ARG A 718 13.88 -0.36 6.13
N GLN A 719 14.64 0.73 6.01
CA GLN A 719 14.31 2.01 6.66
C GLN A 719 13.07 2.67 6.03
N ILE A 720 12.97 2.57 4.70
CA ILE A 720 11.81 3.09 3.97
C ILE A 720 10.55 2.31 4.31
N TYR A 721 10.65 0.99 4.45
CA TYR A 721 9.57 0.09 4.80
C TYR A 721 8.92 0.44 6.16
N VAL A 722 9.75 0.68 7.19
CA VAL A 722 9.26 1.10 8.51
C VAL A 722 8.49 2.42 8.42
N ILE A 723 8.99 3.39 7.63
CA ILE A 723 8.30 4.68 7.45
C ILE A 723 6.97 4.47 6.70
N MET A 724 6.95 3.63 5.69
CA MET A 724 5.79 3.37 4.85
C MET A 724 4.66 2.68 5.61
N LEU A 725 4.98 1.61 6.36
CA LEU A 725 3.98 0.86 7.12
C LEU A 725 3.63 1.47 8.48
N SER A 726 4.33 2.52 8.87
CA SER A 726 4.10 3.16 10.17
C SER A 726 2.72 3.81 10.30
N GLU A 727 2.08 4.18 9.20
CA GLU A 727 0.75 4.80 9.13
C GLU A 727 -0.35 3.80 8.74
N TYR A 728 0.03 2.57 8.46
CA TYR A 728 -0.90 1.48 8.15
C TYR A 728 -1.36 0.81 9.44
N SER A 729 -2.64 0.46 9.56
CA SER A 729 -3.14 -0.29 10.72
C SER A 729 -2.57 -1.70 10.74
N GLY A 730 -2.13 -2.17 11.91
CA GLY A 730 -1.41 -3.43 12.04
C GLY A 730 0.07 -3.36 11.64
N TRP A 731 0.70 -4.49 11.49
CA TRP A 731 2.11 -4.60 11.09
C TRP A 731 2.36 -5.86 10.28
N LEU A 732 3.11 -5.72 9.19
CA LEU A 732 3.65 -6.85 8.43
C LEU A 732 5.15 -6.93 8.71
N THR A 733 5.59 -8.06 9.25
CA THR A 733 7.02 -8.29 9.54
C THR A 733 7.87 -8.13 8.28
N TYR A 734 8.95 -7.34 8.39
CA TYR A 734 9.82 -7.10 7.25
C TYR A 734 10.53 -8.37 6.79
N TYR A 735 10.23 -8.81 5.58
CA TYR A 735 10.83 -9.99 4.97
C TYR A 735 11.23 -9.75 3.51
N ILE A 736 12.37 -10.26 3.12
CA ILE A 736 12.79 -10.35 1.71
C ILE A 736 13.22 -11.78 1.43
N ASP A 737 12.51 -12.46 0.54
CA ASP A 737 12.93 -13.77 0.04
C ASP A 737 14.32 -13.68 -0.58
N PRO A 738 15.32 -14.46 -0.08
CA PRO A 738 16.67 -14.48 -0.62
C PRO A 738 16.74 -14.73 -2.13
N ALA A 739 15.77 -15.44 -2.71
CA ALA A 739 15.68 -15.67 -4.16
C ALA A 739 15.49 -14.39 -4.96
N ILE A 740 14.90 -13.33 -4.36
CA ILE A 740 14.73 -12.02 -5.01
C ILE A 740 16.07 -11.43 -5.39
N TYR A 741 17.07 -11.50 -4.52
CA TYR A 741 18.40 -10.97 -4.82
C TYR A 741 19.03 -11.64 -6.04
N GLY A 742 18.86 -12.96 -6.17
CA GLY A 742 19.28 -13.72 -7.35
C GLY A 742 18.53 -13.31 -8.61
N LYS A 743 17.19 -13.17 -8.52
CA LYS A 743 16.34 -12.71 -9.62
C LYS A 743 16.73 -11.30 -10.07
N MET A 744 16.87 -10.35 -9.15
CA MET A 744 17.28 -8.97 -9.43
C MET A 744 18.67 -8.90 -10.07
N TYR A 745 19.62 -9.68 -9.57
CA TYR A 745 20.97 -9.74 -10.14
C TYR A 745 20.93 -10.22 -11.60
N LEU A 746 20.22 -11.31 -11.88
CA LEU A 746 20.04 -11.84 -13.24
C LEU A 746 19.29 -10.88 -14.14
N MET A 747 18.21 -10.24 -13.67
CA MET A 747 17.47 -9.23 -14.41
C MET A 747 18.35 -8.01 -14.73
N GLY A 748 19.14 -7.57 -13.75
CA GLY A 748 20.10 -6.47 -13.95
C GLY A 748 21.15 -6.80 -15.00
N LEU A 749 21.68 -8.02 -15.02
CA LEU A 749 22.60 -8.49 -16.03
C LEU A 749 21.93 -8.60 -17.41
N ALA A 750 20.72 -9.13 -17.50
CA ALA A 750 19.95 -9.25 -18.73
C ALA A 750 19.63 -7.86 -19.33
N ALA A 751 19.14 -6.94 -18.50
CA ALA A 751 18.88 -5.56 -18.88
C ALA A 751 20.18 -4.88 -19.40
N TYR A 752 21.28 -5.05 -18.67
CA TYR A 752 22.57 -4.52 -19.12
C TYR A 752 23.05 -5.15 -20.42
N ALA A 753 22.84 -6.44 -20.65
CA ALA A 753 23.21 -7.11 -21.90
C ALA A 753 22.49 -6.47 -23.12
N VAL A 754 21.19 -6.21 -22.99
CA VAL A 754 20.41 -5.49 -24.03
C VAL A 754 20.97 -4.08 -24.25
N ILE A 755 21.26 -3.37 -23.17
CA ILE A 755 21.84 -2.02 -23.23
C ILE A 755 23.24 -2.06 -23.85
N ALA A 756 24.07 -3.04 -23.54
CA ALA A 756 25.40 -3.21 -24.10
C ALA A 756 25.36 -3.37 -25.61
N VAL A 757 24.37 -4.10 -26.16
CA VAL A 757 24.15 -4.21 -27.62
C VAL A 757 23.80 -2.85 -28.23
N LEU A 758 22.96 -2.05 -27.59
CA LEU A 758 22.62 -0.70 -28.05
C LEU A 758 23.84 0.22 -28.00
N GLN A 759 24.65 0.13 -26.94
CA GLN A 759 25.89 0.90 -26.80
C GLN A 759 26.96 0.48 -27.80
N PHE A 760 27.04 -0.80 -28.15
CA PHE A 760 27.87 -1.30 -29.21
C PHE A 760 27.60 -0.58 -30.56
N ARG A 761 26.30 -0.54 -30.92
CA ARG A 761 25.89 0.18 -32.17
C ARG A 761 26.20 1.67 -32.09
N HIS A 762 26.13 2.27 -30.92
CA HIS A 762 26.47 3.68 -30.73
C HIS A 762 27.97 3.94 -30.88
N ILE A 763 28.83 3.09 -30.28
CA ILE A 763 30.31 3.20 -30.45
C ILE A 763 30.74 3.05 -31.89
N GLN A 764 30.10 2.16 -32.67
CA GLN A 764 30.38 2.01 -34.09
C GLN A 764 30.13 3.30 -34.88
N LYS A 765 29.09 4.07 -34.52
CA LYS A 765 28.70 5.31 -35.19
C LYS A 765 29.53 6.53 -34.82
N ILE A 766 30.45 6.45 -33.84
CA ILE A 766 31.31 7.55 -33.44
C ILE A 766 32.28 7.86 -34.60
N PRO A 767 32.28 9.10 -35.15
CA PRO A 767 33.13 9.46 -36.26
C PRO A 767 34.59 9.59 -35.83
N MET A 768 35.52 9.37 -36.76
CA MET A 768 36.97 9.46 -36.50
C MET A 768 37.45 10.92 -36.37
N ASP A 769 36.75 11.87 -36.99
CA ASP A 769 37.09 13.29 -36.98
C ASP A 769 36.80 14.01 -35.66
N GLU A 770 36.08 13.38 -34.74
CA GLU A 770 35.74 13.97 -33.45
C GLU A 770 36.99 14.27 -32.59
N ALA A 771 38.03 13.44 -32.70
CA ALA A 771 39.31 13.67 -32.01
C ALA A 771 40.10 14.84 -32.62
N LEU A 772 39.93 15.09 -33.93
CA LEU A 772 40.63 16.16 -34.65
C LEU A 772 39.98 17.52 -34.39
N LYS A 773 38.68 17.60 -34.20
CA LYS A 773 37.95 18.85 -33.92
C LYS A 773 38.35 19.51 -32.59
N ASN A 774 38.99 18.80 -31.69
CA ASN A 774 39.45 19.31 -30.41
C ASN A 774 40.96 19.64 -30.35
N VAL A 775 41.68 19.48 -31.43
CA VAL A 775 43.13 19.73 -31.51
C VAL A 775 43.44 21.08 -32.21
N GLU A 776 42.47 21.65 -32.89
CA GLU A 776 42.51 23.04 -33.37
C GLU A 776 41.81 23.95 -32.33
#